data_513002d9c08b1995db2dae7c07c5525c
#
_entry.id   513002d9c08b1995db2dae7c07c5525c
#
_cell.length_a   1.000
_cell.length_b   1.000
_cell.length_c   1.000
_cell.angle_alpha   90.00
_cell.angle_beta   90.00
_cell.angle_gamma   90.00
#
_symmetry.space_group_name_H-M   'P 1'
#
loop_
_entity.id
_entity.type
_entity.pdbx_description
1 polymer ?
#
loop_
_entity_poly.entity_id
_entity_poly.type
_entity_poly.pdbx_seq_one_letter_code
_entity_poly.pdbx_strand_id
1 'polypeptide(L)'
;MLDSIFSFLFKYQYLVFEQGKFTFGASQRMWLTTAVVAAGALYALWTYRQVAALAVRDRAVLLGLRVGLVLIVLFGLLRPMLQLKVAVPQQNFVGIILDDSRSMQVADHNGQPRSTFTTEQFGRPDSAMLTALGKRFNLRIFRFSSTPERLQSTADLKFEGTATRLGDALDRARNELSGLPVAGLVLVTDGSDNAERTIDESIAGLKSQGMPVFPVGVGRDRLTRDVQLTRVETPVKTLKGASLILDVVVTQVGYAGRKVPLVVEDAGRVVSQQEIVLPGDGESQTVKVRLKASDVGPRSYVFSIPTQPDEEVAQNNQRDALIEVINRREKILYLEGEPRPEPKFIRQATDLDDNLQVVLLQRTAEATVNAPDKYLRLGVDGPEELAGGFPLKREELFQYRGIILGTVEASAFTPEQQRMLEDFVDVRGGGLLALGGPRSFSEGGWAGTPLAEAMPVVLDRGSRGPQYPPAELMVRPTRVGINHPSTQITDKEADAAAKWRDLPPLTSLNPLRETKPGATVLLTGADERGREQIVLASQRYGRGKVLALPVQDTWLWRMHAKMDVKDPTFHTFWQRLARWLVDGVPDRVSIAAAPARVQKGEPVSLSAEILDPEYKGINDGHITAHVTAPSGKVEDVAMEWTVEHEGEYRARFTPSEDGLYKVAVGGTTAASVDVGRGNTSVKVAPSDREYFDAAMRAPLLERIAEETEGRFYRAKDVAELTDAITYSGKGITVVEERELWDMPINLILLLGLMGGEWLYRRARGLA
;
A
#
# COMPACT_ATOMS: atom_id res chain seq x y z
N MET A 1 1.37 30.41 -60.33
CA MET A 1 0.74 31.09 -61.48
C MET A 1 -0.63 30.42 -61.84
N LEU A 2 -0.71 29.10 -62.02
CA LEU A 2 -1.97 28.39 -62.28
C LEU A 2 -2.98 28.55 -61.14
N ASP A 3 -2.55 28.41 -59.87
CA ASP A 3 -3.42 28.58 -58.69
C ASP A 3 -3.97 30.01 -58.55
N SER A 4 -3.18 31.01 -58.94
CA SER A 4 -3.60 32.42 -58.89
C SER A 4 -4.67 32.71 -59.98
N ILE A 5 -4.53 32.13 -61.16
CA ILE A 5 -5.54 32.22 -62.23
C ILE A 5 -6.80 31.49 -61.85
N PHE A 6 -6.68 30.29 -61.27
CA PHE A 6 -7.83 29.50 -60.81
C PHE A 6 -8.62 30.25 -59.75
N SER A 7 -7.94 30.75 -58.69
CA SER A 7 -8.60 31.51 -57.63
C SER A 7 -9.21 32.84 -58.09
N PHE A 8 -8.67 33.48 -59.12
CA PHE A 8 -9.29 34.64 -59.74
C PHE A 8 -10.57 34.26 -60.50
N LEU A 9 -10.54 33.23 -61.33
CA LEU A 9 -11.71 32.81 -62.12
C LEU A 9 -12.85 32.19 -61.27
N PHE A 10 -12.48 31.36 -60.29
CA PHE A 10 -13.43 30.58 -59.50
C PHE A 10 -13.64 31.14 -58.09
N LYS A 11 -13.05 32.29 -57.74
CA LYS A 11 -13.18 32.98 -56.46
C LYS A 11 -12.57 32.24 -55.25
N TYR A 12 -12.43 30.93 -55.34
CA TYR A 12 -11.94 30.06 -54.25
C TYR A 12 -10.77 29.21 -54.74
N GLN A 13 -9.95 28.70 -53.77
CA GLN A 13 -8.84 27.77 -54.06
C GLN A 13 -9.37 26.38 -54.47
N TYR A 14 -8.60 25.65 -55.25
CA TYR A 14 -8.98 24.30 -55.74
C TYR A 14 -9.39 23.36 -54.62
N LEU A 15 -8.69 23.39 -53.48
CA LEU A 15 -8.96 22.57 -52.29
C LEU A 15 -10.40 22.70 -51.76
N VAL A 16 -11.00 23.90 -51.88
CA VAL A 16 -12.39 24.19 -51.46
C VAL A 16 -13.41 23.41 -52.30
N PHE A 17 -13.12 23.21 -53.58
CA PHE A 17 -13.99 22.43 -54.48
C PHE A 17 -13.86 20.92 -54.25
N GLU A 18 -12.71 20.45 -53.81
CA GLU A 18 -12.47 19.03 -53.52
C GLU A 18 -13.16 18.58 -52.24
N GLN A 19 -13.19 19.42 -51.20
CA GLN A 19 -13.77 19.14 -49.89
C GLN A 19 -15.24 19.53 -49.75
N GLY A 20 -15.76 20.39 -50.64
CA GLY A 20 -17.11 20.93 -50.55
C GLY A 20 -18.17 20.03 -51.19
N LYS A 21 -19.31 19.87 -50.52
CA LYS A 21 -20.49 19.20 -51.11
C LYS A 21 -21.29 20.24 -51.92
N PHE A 22 -21.47 19.99 -53.21
CA PHE A 22 -22.25 20.87 -54.12
C PHE A 22 -23.75 20.78 -53.83
N THR A 23 -24.40 21.93 -53.64
CA THR A 23 -25.86 22.04 -53.41
C THR A 23 -26.42 23.29 -54.04
N PHE A 24 -27.77 23.36 -54.19
CA PHE A 24 -28.46 24.53 -54.68
C PHE A 24 -29.23 25.23 -53.55
N GLY A 25 -29.02 26.54 -53.36
CA GLY A 25 -29.67 27.30 -52.29
C GLY A 25 -31.14 27.67 -52.54
N ALA A 26 -31.60 27.59 -53.77
CA ALA A 26 -32.98 27.95 -54.16
C ALA A 26 -33.98 26.76 -54.12
N SER A 27 -33.78 25.83 -53.19
CA SER A 27 -34.53 24.53 -53.16
C SER A 27 -36.04 24.64 -53.10
N GLN A 28 -36.60 25.66 -52.40
CA GLN A 28 -38.07 25.76 -52.22
C GLN A 28 -38.81 26.37 -53.43
N ARG A 29 -38.15 27.06 -54.35
CA ARG A 29 -38.74 27.65 -55.58
C ARG A 29 -38.06 27.20 -56.87
N MET A 30 -37.26 26.16 -56.81
CA MET A 30 -36.48 25.64 -57.94
C MET A 30 -37.32 25.33 -59.18
N TRP A 31 -38.53 24.77 -59.02
CA TRP A 31 -39.46 24.50 -60.11
C TRP A 31 -39.96 25.78 -60.79
N LEU A 32 -40.16 26.87 -60.01
CA LEU A 32 -40.68 28.14 -60.53
C LEU A 32 -39.61 28.89 -61.33
N THR A 33 -38.36 28.92 -60.83
CA THR A 33 -37.22 29.51 -61.58
C THR A 33 -36.93 28.69 -62.83
N THR A 34 -36.94 27.38 -62.75
CA THR A 34 -36.75 26.50 -63.91
C THR A 34 -37.91 26.67 -64.93
N ALA A 35 -39.15 26.81 -64.52
CA ALA A 35 -40.31 27.04 -65.38
C ALA A 35 -40.24 28.37 -66.08
N VAL A 36 -39.85 29.51 -65.41
CA VAL A 36 -39.69 30.86 -66.00
C VAL A 36 -38.57 30.83 -67.04
N VAL A 37 -37.43 30.22 -66.73
CA VAL A 37 -36.32 30.11 -67.67
C VAL A 37 -36.65 29.18 -68.84
N ALA A 38 -37.32 28.09 -68.61
CA ALA A 38 -37.83 27.23 -69.73
C ALA A 38 -38.82 27.96 -70.61
N ALA A 39 -39.75 28.76 -70.05
CA ALA A 39 -40.62 29.63 -70.80
C ALA A 39 -39.88 30.68 -71.67
N GLY A 40 -38.82 31.30 -71.04
CA GLY A 40 -37.94 32.21 -71.78
C GLY A 40 -37.16 31.55 -72.92
N ALA A 41 -36.68 30.33 -72.70
CA ALA A 41 -36.00 29.52 -73.72
C ALA A 41 -36.95 29.12 -74.84
N LEU A 42 -38.16 28.69 -74.51
CA LEU A 42 -39.19 28.37 -75.47
C LEU A 42 -39.62 29.59 -76.29
N TYR A 43 -39.73 30.77 -75.67
CA TYR A 43 -39.99 32.01 -76.31
C TYR A 43 -38.83 32.41 -77.28
N ALA A 44 -37.60 32.22 -76.89
CA ALA A 44 -36.43 32.43 -77.72
C ALA A 44 -36.42 31.46 -78.91
N LEU A 45 -36.72 30.22 -78.73
CA LEU A 45 -36.87 29.18 -79.73
C LEU A 45 -37.96 29.60 -80.76
N TRP A 46 -39.09 30.06 -80.26
CA TRP A 46 -40.24 30.51 -81.09
C TRP A 46 -39.88 31.70 -81.91
N THR A 47 -39.21 32.72 -81.34
CA THR A 47 -38.78 33.92 -82.08
C THR A 47 -37.78 33.61 -83.21
N TYR A 48 -36.84 32.65 -82.99
CA TYR A 48 -35.91 32.24 -84.06
C TYR A 48 -36.54 31.34 -85.13
N ARG A 49 -37.65 30.67 -84.86
CA ARG A 49 -38.41 29.97 -85.91
C ARG A 49 -39.14 30.88 -86.87
N GLN A 50 -39.54 32.05 -86.45
CA GLN A 50 -40.27 32.99 -87.29
C GLN A 50 -39.38 33.82 -88.30
N VAL A 51 -38.06 33.84 -88.06
CA VAL A 51 -37.12 34.53 -88.94
C VAL A 51 -36.77 33.63 -90.13
N ALA A 52 -37.57 33.73 -91.20
CA ALA A 52 -37.49 32.85 -92.41
C ALA A 52 -36.22 33.09 -93.27
N ALA A 53 -35.46 34.15 -93.08
CA ALA A 53 -34.31 34.53 -93.90
C ALA A 53 -32.94 33.94 -93.46
N LEU A 54 -32.86 33.14 -92.42
CA LEU A 54 -31.58 32.65 -91.89
C LEU A 54 -31.23 31.24 -92.38
N ALA A 55 -29.97 31.04 -92.81
CA ALA A 55 -29.46 29.71 -93.11
C ALA A 55 -29.49 28.83 -91.88
N VAL A 56 -29.77 27.53 -92.03
CA VAL A 56 -29.90 26.56 -90.88
C VAL A 56 -28.71 26.58 -89.94
N ARG A 57 -27.51 26.75 -90.44
CA ARG A 57 -26.26 26.83 -89.71
C ARG A 57 -26.19 28.06 -88.78
N ASP A 58 -26.58 29.22 -89.32
CA ASP A 58 -26.54 30.51 -88.58
C ASP A 58 -27.61 30.51 -87.49
N ARG A 59 -28.77 29.91 -87.76
CA ARG A 59 -29.81 29.71 -86.76
C ARG A 59 -29.37 28.76 -85.58
N ALA A 60 -28.65 27.68 -85.90
CA ALA A 60 -28.12 26.80 -84.92
C ALA A 60 -27.08 27.45 -83.98
N VAL A 61 -26.17 28.27 -84.55
CA VAL A 61 -25.14 29.00 -83.74
C VAL A 61 -25.79 30.03 -82.84
N LEU A 62 -26.71 30.87 -83.36
CA LEU A 62 -27.40 31.90 -82.57
C LEU A 62 -28.27 31.27 -81.46
N LEU A 63 -28.96 30.15 -81.78
CA LEU A 63 -29.73 29.40 -80.78
C LEU A 63 -28.83 28.85 -79.73
N GLY A 64 -27.66 28.26 -80.09
CA GLY A 64 -26.69 27.69 -79.13
C GLY A 64 -26.18 28.76 -78.18
N LEU A 65 -25.79 29.97 -78.72
CA LEU A 65 -25.34 31.10 -77.87
C LEU A 65 -26.44 31.57 -76.93
N ARG A 66 -27.68 31.63 -77.35
CA ARG A 66 -28.83 32.05 -76.54
C ARG A 66 -29.18 31.02 -75.46
N VAL A 67 -29.16 29.73 -75.83
CA VAL A 67 -29.36 28.62 -74.83
C VAL A 67 -28.25 28.63 -73.82
N GLY A 68 -26.99 28.82 -74.21
CA GLY A 68 -25.86 28.98 -73.33
C GLY A 68 -26.03 30.12 -72.30
N LEU A 69 -26.50 31.31 -72.82
CA LEU A 69 -26.80 32.46 -71.98
C LEU A 69 -27.90 32.18 -70.97
N VAL A 70 -28.99 31.52 -71.40
CA VAL A 70 -30.10 31.15 -70.57
C VAL A 70 -29.65 30.11 -69.47
N LEU A 71 -28.76 29.17 -69.82
CA LEU A 71 -28.22 28.19 -68.85
C LEU A 71 -27.34 28.87 -67.81
N ILE A 72 -26.51 29.85 -68.15
CA ILE A 72 -25.70 30.63 -67.18
C ILE A 72 -26.59 31.45 -66.25
N VAL A 73 -27.61 32.11 -66.77
CA VAL A 73 -28.59 32.83 -65.93
C VAL A 73 -29.37 31.88 -65.04
N LEU A 74 -29.77 30.69 -65.51
CA LEU A 74 -30.40 29.65 -64.71
C LEU A 74 -29.48 29.17 -63.63
N PHE A 75 -28.18 28.89 -63.91
CA PHE A 75 -27.17 28.50 -62.94
C PHE A 75 -27.04 29.55 -61.83
N GLY A 76 -26.99 30.81 -62.17
CA GLY A 76 -26.96 31.93 -61.18
C GLY A 76 -28.25 32.01 -60.35
N LEU A 77 -29.43 31.88 -60.95
CA LEU A 77 -30.72 31.92 -60.25
C LEU A 77 -30.96 30.75 -59.30
N LEU A 78 -30.37 29.58 -59.59
CA LEU A 78 -30.43 28.41 -58.73
C LEU A 78 -29.53 28.52 -57.50
N ARG A 79 -28.71 29.59 -57.40
CA ARG A 79 -27.77 29.84 -56.30
C ARG A 79 -26.94 28.60 -55.95
N PRO A 80 -26.08 28.14 -56.86
CA PRO A 80 -25.16 27.05 -56.54
C PRO A 80 -24.24 27.42 -55.41
N MET A 81 -24.05 26.53 -54.43
CA MET A 81 -23.17 26.74 -53.29
C MET A 81 -22.41 25.46 -52.93
N LEU A 82 -21.25 25.65 -52.32
CA LEU A 82 -20.46 24.57 -51.69
C LEU A 82 -20.65 24.65 -50.19
N GLN A 83 -21.09 23.56 -49.61
CA GLN A 83 -21.18 23.35 -48.16
C GLN A 83 -19.88 22.70 -47.66
N LEU A 84 -19.11 23.43 -46.88
CA LEU A 84 -17.88 22.98 -46.23
C LEU A 84 -18.18 22.72 -44.76
N LYS A 85 -17.80 21.53 -44.28
CA LYS A 85 -17.80 21.26 -42.85
C LYS A 85 -16.51 21.82 -42.27
N VAL A 86 -16.56 22.94 -41.61
CA VAL A 86 -15.41 23.56 -40.93
C VAL A 86 -15.54 23.34 -39.45
N ALA A 87 -14.53 22.68 -38.84
CA ALA A 87 -14.46 22.59 -37.40
C ALA A 87 -14.16 23.99 -36.83
N VAL A 88 -15.02 24.45 -35.92
CA VAL A 88 -14.83 25.76 -35.30
C VAL A 88 -13.68 25.68 -34.29
N PRO A 89 -12.62 26.47 -34.45
CA PRO A 89 -11.59 26.60 -33.42
C PRO A 89 -12.23 26.94 -32.06
N GLN A 90 -11.69 26.41 -30.95
CA GLN A 90 -12.16 26.62 -29.58
C GLN A 90 -13.48 25.93 -29.16
N GLN A 91 -14.12 25.11 -29.98
CA GLN A 91 -15.27 24.30 -29.54
C GLN A 91 -14.89 22.91 -29.04
N ASN A 92 -13.66 22.45 -29.28
CA ASN A 92 -13.14 21.22 -28.68
C ASN A 92 -12.52 21.52 -27.32
N PHE A 93 -12.76 20.62 -26.37
CA PHE A 93 -12.24 20.71 -25.02
C PHE A 93 -10.96 19.89 -24.87
N VAL A 94 -10.01 20.39 -24.07
CA VAL A 94 -8.87 19.63 -23.56
C VAL A 94 -8.90 19.70 -22.05
N GLY A 95 -8.91 18.53 -21.40
CA GLY A 95 -8.74 18.43 -19.96
C GLY A 95 -7.26 18.42 -19.60
N ILE A 96 -6.84 19.26 -18.67
CA ILE A 96 -5.47 19.28 -18.13
C ILE A 96 -5.56 18.83 -16.68
N ILE A 97 -4.92 17.71 -16.35
CA ILE A 97 -4.96 17.07 -15.03
C ILE A 97 -3.57 17.21 -14.43
N LEU A 98 -3.45 18.00 -13.36
CA LEU A 98 -2.18 18.35 -12.71
C LEU A 98 -2.06 17.61 -11.38
N ASP A 99 -0.95 16.95 -11.21
CA ASP A 99 -0.58 16.30 -9.96
C ASP A 99 -0.17 17.35 -8.92
N ASP A 100 -0.90 17.39 -7.78
CA ASP A 100 -0.68 18.30 -6.65
C ASP A 100 -0.20 17.53 -5.41
N SER A 101 0.38 16.34 -5.61
CA SER A 101 0.92 15.49 -4.55
C SER A 101 2.31 15.93 -4.09
N ARG A 102 2.72 15.44 -2.91
CA ARG A 102 4.03 15.72 -2.33
C ARG A 102 5.19 15.15 -3.15
N SER A 103 4.98 14.09 -3.93
CA SER A 103 6.01 13.52 -4.80
C SER A 103 6.52 14.54 -5.83
N MET A 104 5.69 15.54 -6.16
CA MET A 104 6.07 16.65 -7.02
C MET A 104 7.07 17.65 -6.38
N GLN A 105 7.34 17.52 -5.07
CA GLN A 105 8.38 18.30 -4.38
C GLN A 105 9.78 17.66 -4.50
N VAL A 106 9.89 16.45 -5.02
CA VAL A 106 11.17 15.75 -5.21
C VAL A 106 12.04 16.53 -6.19
N ALA A 107 13.32 16.78 -5.81
CA ALA A 107 14.25 17.66 -6.55
C ALA A 107 15.13 16.89 -7.55
N ASP A 108 14.53 15.99 -8.34
CA ASP A 108 15.23 15.16 -9.33
C ASP A 108 15.22 15.73 -10.76
N HIS A 109 14.54 16.88 -10.97
CA HIS A 109 14.51 17.58 -12.25
C HIS A 109 15.56 18.70 -12.28
N ASN A 110 16.79 18.39 -12.74
CA ASN A 110 17.92 19.33 -12.79
C ASN A 110 18.24 20.00 -11.44
N GLY A 111 18.06 19.30 -10.32
CA GLY A 111 18.25 19.83 -8.98
C GLY A 111 17.13 20.77 -8.49
N GLN A 112 16.05 20.88 -9.25
CA GLN A 112 14.84 21.61 -8.87
C GLN A 112 13.67 20.65 -8.60
N PRO A 113 12.70 21.03 -7.76
CA PRO A 113 11.48 20.26 -7.56
C PRO A 113 10.71 20.07 -8.86
N ARG A 114 10.08 18.91 -9.05
CA ARG A 114 9.20 18.61 -10.20
C ARG A 114 8.07 19.63 -10.33
N SER A 115 7.56 20.14 -9.20
CA SER A 115 6.55 21.21 -9.13
C SER A 115 6.95 22.48 -9.86
N THR A 116 8.25 22.78 -9.97
CA THR A 116 8.75 23.94 -10.73
C THR A 116 8.38 23.81 -12.22
N PHE A 117 8.62 22.63 -12.82
CA PHE A 117 8.23 22.38 -14.20
C PHE A 117 6.70 22.49 -14.39
N THR A 118 5.92 21.86 -13.50
CA THR A 118 4.45 21.93 -13.57
C THR A 118 3.96 23.39 -13.48
N THR A 119 4.52 24.17 -12.55
CA THR A 119 4.16 25.58 -12.36
C THR A 119 4.56 26.44 -13.56
N GLU A 120 5.75 26.25 -14.13
CA GLU A 120 6.23 27.02 -15.28
C GLU A 120 5.45 26.72 -16.55
N GLN A 121 5.12 25.45 -16.81
CA GLN A 121 4.46 25.06 -18.07
C GLN A 121 2.94 25.14 -18.00
N PHE A 122 2.33 24.85 -16.83
CA PHE A 122 0.88 24.71 -16.67
C PHE A 122 0.29 25.52 -15.50
N GLY A 123 1.12 26.04 -14.60
CA GLY A 123 0.68 26.73 -13.39
C GLY A 123 0.43 28.22 -13.55
N ARG A 124 0.84 28.85 -14.66
CA ARG A 124 0.64 30.27 -14.92
C ARG A 124 -0.30 30.46 -16.11
N PRO A 125 -1.30 31.35 -16.01
CA PRO A 125 -2.23 31.61 -17.12
C PRO A 125 -1.54 32.06 -18.40
N ASP A 126 -0.39 32.73 -18.29
CA ASP A 126 0.45 33.25 -19.38
C ASP A 126 1.53 32.28 -19.84
N SER A 127 1.57 31.05 -19.28
CA SER A 127 2.55 30.05 -19.71
C SER A 127 2.43 29.73 -21.20
N ALA A 128 3.56 29.42 -21.81
CA ALA A 128 3.63 29.17 -23.27
C ALA A 128 2.71 27.99 -23.67
N MET A 129 2.64 26.93 -22.82
CA MET A 129 1.83 25.75 -23.08
C MET A 129 0.33 26.03 -22.98
N LEU A 130 -0.13 26.67 -21.89
CA LEU A 130 -1.55 27.03 -21.76
C LEU A 130 -1.99 28.03 -22.82
N THR A 131 -1.14 28.98 -23.17
CA THR A 131 -1.42 29.95 -24.23
C THR A 131 -1.52 29.27 -25.60
N ALA A 132 -0.63 28.34 -25.92
CA ALA A 132 -0.65 27.61 -27.18
C ALA A 132 -1.89 26.71 -27.31
N LEU A 133 -2.20 25.92 -26.26
CA LEU A 133 -3.40 25.09 -26.23
C LEU A 133 -4.69 25.91 -26.21
N GLY A 134 -4.74 27.03 -25.47
CA GLY A 134 -5.91 27.90 -25.36
C GLY A 134 -6.29 28.64 -26.66
N LYS A 135 -5.34 28.82 -27.59
CA LYS A 135 -5.64 29.32 -28.95
C LYS A 135 -6.45 28.34 -29.78
N ARG A 136 -6.35 27.03 -29.49
CA ARG A 136 -6.96 25.96 -30.29
C ARG A 136 -8.14 25.29 -29.58
N PHE A 137 -8.13 25.23 -28.25
CA PHE A 137 -9.06 24.42 -27.44
C PHE A 137 -9.62 25.21 -26.25
N ASN A 138 -10.79 24.83 -25.80
CA ASN A 138 -11.31 25.25 -24.49
C ASN A 138 -10.68 24.39 -23.39
N LEU A 139 -9.89 25.00 -22.51
CA LEU A 139 -9.18 24.29 -21.46
C LEU A 139 -10.07 24.08 -20.24
N ARG A 140 -9.99 22.87 -19.66
CA ARG A 140 -10.54 22.50 -18.35
C ARG A 140 -9.42 21.95 -17.50
N ILE A 141 -9.11 22.64 -16.39
CA ILE A 141 -7.96 22.28 -15.55
C ILE A 141 -8.47 21.60 -14.28
N PHE A 142 -7.85 20.49 -13.94
CA PHE A 142 -8.10 19.71 -12.76
C PHE A 142 -6.78 19.59 -11.99
N ARG A 143 -6.87 19.57 -10.66
CA ARG A 143 -5.80 19.07 -9.82
C ARG A 143 -6.20 17.73 -9.21
N PHE A 144 -5.25 16.94 -8.87
CA PHE A 144 -5.51 15.72 -8.11
C PHE A 144 -4.39 15.41 -7.12
N SER A 145 -4.81 14.80 -6.03
CA SER A 145 -3.96 14.16 -5.04
C SER A 145 -4.79 13.04 -4.40
N SER A 146 -5.19 13.15 -3.16
CA SER A 146 -6.16 12.24 -2.52
C SER A 146 -7.58 12.38 -3.06
N THR A 147 -7.95 13.57 -3.55
CA THR A 147 -9.24 13.87 -4.19
C THR A 147 -9.02 14.72 -5.44
N PRO A 148 -9.65 14.35 -6.56
CA PRO A 148 -9.59 15.16 -7.78
C PRO A 148 -10.59 16.32 -7.73
N GLU A 149 -10.13 17.53 -8.06
CA GLU A 149 -10.93 18.75 -8.05
C GLU A 149 -10.70 19.56 -9.35
N ARG A 150 -11.76 20.23 -9.79
CA ARG A 150 -11.63 21.20 -10.88
C ARG A 150 -11.05 22.51 -10.34
N LEU A 151 -10.00 23.01 -10.99
CA LEU A 151 -9.40 24.29 -10.68
C LEU A 151 -10.07 25.43 -11.45
N GLN A 152 -10.32 26.54 -10.74
CA GLN A 152 -10.67 27.82 -11.37
C GLN A 152 -9.41 28.65 -11.68
N SER A 153 -8.37 28.50 -10.86
CA SER A 153 -7.08 29.13 -11.02
C SER A 153 -5.96 28.12 -10.70
N THR A 154 -4.94 28.09 -11.55
CA THR A 154 -3.73 27.27 -11.34
C THR A 154 -2.85 27.77 -10.20
N ALA A 155 -3.09 28.99 -9.68
CA ALA A 155 -2.43 29.52 -8.49
C ALA A 155 -2.79 28.76 -7.19
N ASP A 156 -3.83 27.90 -7.23
CA ASP A 156 -4.27 27.09 -6.08
C ASP A 156 -3.47 25.78 -5.89
N LEU A 157 -2.50 25.49 -6.75
CA LEU A 157 -1.59 24.35 -6.59
C LEU A 157 -0.64 24.57 -5.43
N LYS A 158 -0.59 23.63 -4.50
CA LYS A 158 0.23 23.68 -3.27
C LYS A 158 1.28 22.57 -3.20
N PHE A 159 1.08 21.47 -3.92
CA PHE A 159 1.92 20.28 -3.90
C PHE A 159 2.09 19.68 -2.49
N GLU A 160 1.01 19.73 -1.71
CA GLU A 160 0.96 19.22 -0.33
C GLU A 160 0.11 17.95 -0.20
N GLY A 161 -0.43 17.44 -1.30
CA GLY A 161 -1.25 16.24 -1.32
C GLY A 161 -0.49 15.03 -0.80
N THR A 162 -1.11 14.26 0.07
CA THR A 162 -0.47 13.16 0.82
C THR A 162 -0.73 11.78 0.22
N ALA A 163 -1.50 11.73 -0.86
CA ALA A 163 -1.77 10.52 -1.63
C ALA A 163 -2.05 10.90 -3.08
N THR A 164 -1.75 10.00 -4.01
CA THR A 164 -2.01 10.15 -5.43
C THR A 164 -2.99 9.06 -5.88
N ARG A 165 -4.20 9.47 -6.31
CA ARG A 165 -5.25 8.59 -6.84
C ARG A 165 -5.46 8.87 -8.32
N LEU A 166 -4.61 8.26 -9.13
CA LEU A 166 -4.53 8.54 -10.56
C LEU A 166 -5.81 8.08 -11.29
N GLY A 167 -6.32 6.89 -10.97
CA GLY A 167 -7.56 6.38 -11.55
C GLY A 167 -8.76 7.28 -11.27
N ASP A 168 -8.93 7.74 -10.02
CA ASP A 168 -10.02 8.64 -9.63
C ASP A 168 -9.95 9.98 -10.37
N ALA A 169 -8.73 10.49 -10.59
CA ALA A 169 -8.51 11.73 -11.34
C ALA A 169 -8.94 11.62 -12.81
N LEU A 170 -8.58 10.52 -13.45
CA LEU A 170 -8.98 10.21 -14.82
C LEU A 170 -10.50 10.02 -14.94
N ASP A 171 -11.12 9.30 -14.00
CA ASP A 171 -12.57 9.09 -13.95
C ASP A 171 -13.32 10.41 -13.73
N ARG A 172 -12.84 11.27 -12.83
CA ARG A 172 -13.42 12.59 -12.59
C ARG A 172 -13.40 13.45 -13.83
N ALA A 173 -12.25 13.56 -14.49
CA ALA A 173 -12.10 14.33 -15.72
C ALA A 173 -12.97 13.77 -16.84
N ARG A 174 -13.01 12.44 -17.02
CA ARG A 174 -13.90 11.76 -17.97
C ARG A 174 -15.37 12.10 -17.74
N ASN A 175 -15.84 12.00 -16.50
CA ASN A 175 -17.23 12.22 -16.15
C ASN A 175 -17.65 13.68 -16.35
N GLU A 176 -16.80 14.65 -15.97
CA GLU A 176 -17.10 16.07 -16.13
C GLU A 176 -17.06 16.54 -17.59
N LEU A 177 -16.24 15.90 -18.41
CA LEU A 177 -16.12 16.19 -19.84
C LEU A 177 -17.04 15.30 -20.70
N SER A 178 -17.78 14.39 -20.09
CA SER A 178 -18.74 13.52 -20.80
C SER A 178 -19.79 14.33 -21.54
N GLY A 179 -20.03 13.98 -22.83
CA GLY A 179 -20.98 14.70 -23.68
C GLY A 179 -20.43 15.95 -24.35
N LEU A 180 -19.20 16.39 -24.03
CA LEU A 180 -18.51 17.46 -24.73
C LEU A 180 -17.61 16.91 -25.85
N PRO A 181 -17.31 17.72 -26.88
CA PRO A 181 -16.32 17.35 -27.89
C PRO A 181 -14.90 17.46 -27.32
N VAL A 182 -14.41 16.37 -26.71
CA VAL A 182 -13.08 16.33 -26.08
C VAL A 182 -12.04 15.92 -27.10
N ALA A 183 -10.97 16.72 -27.25
CA ALA A 183 -9.83 16.41 -28.11
C ALA A 183 -8.80 15.51 -27.40
N GLY A 184 -8.76 15.53 -26.05
CA GLY A 184 -7.91 14.69 -25.23
C GLY A 184 -7.73 15.19 -23.81
N LEU A 185 -7.06 14.37 -23.00
CA LEU A 185 -6.66 14.70 -21.62
C LEU A 185 -5.14 14.80 -21.55
N VAL A 186 -4.61 15.90 -21.04
CA VAL A 186 -3.18 16.06 -20.70
C VAL A 186 -3.01 15.75 -19.23
N LEU A 187 -2.20 14.74 -18.89
CA LEU A 187 -1.97 14.29 -17.54
C LEU A 187 -0.52 14.59 -17.15
N VAL A 188 -0.30 15.53 -16.23
CA VAL A 188 1.04 15.90 -15.73
C VAL A 188 1.27 15.28 -14.37
N THR A 189 2.16 14.28 -14.29
CA THR A 189 2.40 13.49 -13.07
C THR A 189 3.73 12.75 -13.19
N ASP A 190 4.23 12.23 -12.06
CA ASP A 190 5.33 11.25 -12.03
C ASP A 190 4.83 9.79 -12.19
N GLY A 191 3.52 9.60 -12.25
CA GLY A 191 2.91 8.28 -12.38
C GLY A 191 2.82 7.48 -11.10
N SER A 192 3.17 8.05 -9.94
CA SER A 192 2.89 7.42 -8.64
C SER A 192 1.39 7.24 -8.47
N ASP A 193 0.97 6.05 -8.02
CA ASP A 193 -0.43 5.76 -7.72
C ASP A 193 -0.49 4.96 -6.42
N ASN A 194 -1.14 5.54 -5.42
CA ASN A 194 -1.29 4.97 -4.08
C ASN A 194 -2.73 4.46 -3.84
N ALA A 195 -3.57 4.42 -4.89
CA ALA A 195 -4.92 3.90 -4.80
C ALA A 195 -4.93 2.39 -4.56
N GLU A 196 -5.91 1.91 -3.79
CA GLU A 196 -6.15 0.47 -3.64
C GLU A 196 -6.80 -0.14 -4.89
N ARG A 197 -7.48 0.70 -5.67
CA ARG A 197 -8.18 0.31 -6.90
C ARG A 197 -7.23 0.33 -8.09
N THR A 198 -7.31 -0.69 -8.93
CA THR A 198 -6.53 -0.75 -10.16
C THR A 198 -6.96 0.32 -11.17
N ILE A 199 -5.99 0.94 -11.83
CA ILE A 199 -6.23 1.98 -12.85
C ILE A 199 -6.89 1.43 -14.13
N ASP A 200 -6.91 0.11 -14.29
CA ASP A 200 -7.36 -0.57 -15.53
C ASP A 200 -8.82 -0.25 -15.90
N GLU A 201 -9.70 -0.14 -14.89
CA GLU A 201 -11.10 0.24 -15.11
C GLU A 201 -11.24 1.66 -15.65
N SER A 202 -10.43 2.60 -15.15
CA SER A 202 -10.44 4.00 -15.59
C SER A 202 -9.92 4.12 -17.02
N ILE A 203 -8.86 3.39 -17.38
CA ILE A 203 -8.32 3.31 -18.74
C ILE A 203 -9.37 2.75 -19.72
N ALA A 204 -10.01 1.63 -19.34
CA ALA A 204 -11.08 1.02 -20.16
C ALA A 204 -12.26 2.00 -20.37
N GLY A 205 -12.61 2.78 -19.33
CA GLY A 205 -13.64 3.81 -19.40
C GLY A 205 -13.30 4.93 -20.38
N LEU A 206 -12.06 5.41 -20.38
CA LEU A 206 -11.57 6.43 -21.31
C LEU A 206 -11.54 5.92 -22.77
N LYS A 207 -11.03 4.71 -22.97
CA LYS A 207 -11.00 4.04 -24.26
C LYS A 207 -12.39 3.88 -24.87
N SER A 208 -13.38 3.47 -24.06
CA SER A 208 -14.76 3.29 -24.53
C SER A 208 -15.41 4.59 -25.00
N GLN A 209 -14.99 5.74 -24.48
CA GLN A 209 -15.47 7.06 -24.88
C GLN A 209 -14.62 7.70 -25.99
N GLY A 210 -13.51 7.07 -26.36
CA GLY A 210 -12.57 7.60 -27.37
C GLY A 210 -11.92 8.90 -26.90
N MET A 211 -11.52 8.96 -25.62
CA MET A 211 -10.80 10.09 -25.01
C MET A 211 -9.31 9.76 -24.90
N PRO A 212 -8.45 10.23 -25.80
CA PRO A 212 -7.02 9.99 -25.75
C PRO A 212 -6.40 10.71 -24.55
N VAL A 213 -5.46 10.04 -23.86
CA VAL A 213 -4.68 10.63 -22.79
C VAL A 213 -3.26 10.88 -23.27
N PHE A 214 -2.75 12.07 -22.97
CA PHE A 214 -1.39 12.51 -23.26
C PHE A 214 -0.64 12.72 -21.95
N PRO A 215 -0.03 11.66 -21.37
CA PRO A 215 0.73 11.80 -20.14
C PRO A 215 2.02 12.59 -20.41
N VAL A 216 2.31 13.53 -19.50
CA VAL A 216 3.56 14.27 -19.40
C VAL A 216 4.24 13.80 -18.12
N GLY A 217 5.24 12.92 -18.26
CA GLY A 217 5.98 12.37 -17.14
C GLY A 217 7.00 13.38 -16.63
N VAL A 218 6.94 13.64 -15.30
CA VAL A 218 7.86 14.55 -14.62
C VAL A 218 8.70 13.75 -13.61
N GLY A 219 10.01 13.96 -13.62
CA GLY A 219 10.96 13.24 -12.77
C GLY A 219 11.85 12.28 -13.56
N ARG A 220 12.69 11.53 -12.85
CA ARG A 220 13.60 10.53 -13.42
C ARG A 220 13.01 9.13 -13.32
N ASP A 221 13.28 8.29 -14.32
CA ASP A 221 12.87 6.87 -14.33
C ASP A 221 13.57 6.08 -13.21
N ARG A 222 14.74 6.53 -12.77
CA ARG A 222 15.53 5.96 -11.67
C ARG A 222 16.23 7.06 -10.92
N LEU A 223 16.14 7.02 -9.60
CA LEU A 223 16.95 7.85 -8.74
C LEU A 223 18.41 7.44 -8.86
N THR A 224 19.31 8.41 -8.75
CA THR A 224 20.75 8.17 -8.86
C THR A 224 21.44 8.19 -7.50
N ARG A 225 20.84 8.89 -6.52
CA ARG A 225 21.33 9.02 -5.16
C ARG A 225 20.17 9.05 -4.18
N ASP A 226 19.98 7.95 -3.48
CA ASP A 226 18.87 7.80 -2.54
C ASP A 226 19.19 6.76 -1.47
N VAL A 227 18.80 7.01 -0.22
CA VAL A 227 18.85 6.05 0.90
C VAL A 227 17.45 5.94 1.46
N GLN A 228 16.89 4.76 1.47
CA GLN A 228 15.50 4.54 1.88
C GLN A 228 15.38 3.54 3.01
N LEU A 229 14.61 3.87 4.04
CA LEU A 229 14.12 2.93 5.03
C LEU A 229 12.82 2.29 4.53
N THR A 230 12.94 1.16 3.83
CA THR A 230 11.80 0.53 3.13
C THR A 230 10.77 -0.03 4.09
N ARG A 231 11.21 -0.69 5.18
CA ARG A 231 10.33 -1.36 6.13
C ARG A 231 10.94 -1.41 7.52
N VAL A 232 10.09 -1.30 8.54
CA VAL A 232 10.43 -1.56 9.94
C VAL A 232 9.41 -2.57 10.48
N GLU A 233 9.89 -3.73 10.93
CA GLU A 233 9.04 -4.77 11.53
C GLU A 233 9.11 -4.66 13.04
N THR A 234 7.94 -4.45 13.67
CA THR A 234 7.82 -4.28 15.12
C THR A 234 6.68 -5.10 15.67
N PRO A 235 6.78 -5.56 16.94
CA PRO A 235 5.62 -6.12 17.64
C PRO A 235 4.57 -5.01 17.87
N VAL A 236 3.30 -5.37 17.84
CA VAL A 236 2.21 -4.43 18.14
C VAL A 236 2.21 -4.06 19.64
N LYS A 237 2.47 -5.05 20.52
CA LYS A 237 2.49 -4.89 21.99
C LYS A 237 3.75 -5.50 22.57
N THR A 238 4.25 -4.91 23.65
CA THR A 238 5.37 -5.46 24.41
C THR A 238 5.30 -5.07 25.89
N LEU A 239 5.97 -5.83 26.75
CA LEU A 239 6.07 -5.50 28.18
C LEU A 239 7.10 -4.40 28.43
N LYS A 240 6.84 -3.53 29.42
CA LYS A 240 7.80 -2.57 29.91
C LYS A 240 9.13 -3.24 30.25
N GLY A 241 10.25 -2.65 29.83
CA GLY A 241 11.59 -3.17 30.06
C GLY A 241 12.00 -4.35 29.17
N ALA A 242 11.15 -4.77 28.23
CA ALA A 242 11.50 -5.81 27.26
C ALA A 242 12.63 -5.33 26.33
N SER A 243 13.56 -6.24 26.04
CA SER A 243 14.58 -6.02 25.00
C SER A 243 14.00 -6.45 23.66
N LEU A 244 13.79 -5.50 22.78
CA LEU A 244 13.26 -5.72 21.44
C LEU A 244 14.42 -5.86 20.44
N ILE A 245 14.25 -6.76 19.48
CA ILE A 245 15.06 -6.84 18.27
C ILE A 245 14.13 -6.58 17.10
N LEU A 246 14.37 -5.49 16.40
CA LEU A 246 13.54 -4.99 15.32
C LEU A 246 14.28 -5.12 14.01
N ASP A 247 13.60 -5.58 12.98
CA ASP A 247 14.16 -5.71 11.64
C ASP A 247 13.86 -4.43 10.84
N VAL A 248 14.93 -3.73 10.46
CA VAL A 248 14.88 -2.51 9.65
C VAL A 248 15.46 -2.83 8.28
N VAL A 249 14.67 -2.67 7.24
CA VAL A 249 15.10 -2.90 5.86
C VAL A 249 15.54 -1.59 5.24
N VAL A 250 16.80 -1.55 4.81
CA VAL A 250 17.47 -0.40 4.18
C VAL A 250 17.76 -0.75 2.72
N THR A 251 17.43 0.15 1.81
CA THR A 251 17.83 0.12 0.40
C THR A 251 18.57 1.41 0.07
N GLN A 252 19.40 1.38 -0.95
CA GLN A 252 20.10 2.58 -1.39
C GLN A 252 20.50 2.50 -2.88
N VAL A 253 20.80 3.68 -3.45
CA VAL A 253 21.41 3.85 -4.77
C VAL A 253 22.45 4.96 -4.67
N GLY A 254 23.66 4.74 -5.21
CA GLY A 254 24.73 5.74 -5.28
C GLY A 254 25.55 5.94 -4.01
N TYR A 255 25.34 5.13 -2.96
CA TYR A 255 26.06 5.21 -1.68
C TYR A 255 26.59 3.86 -1.18
N ALA A 256 26.77 2.90 -2.08
CA ALA A 256 27.24 1.54 -1.75
C ALA A 256 28.51 1.55 -0.87
N GLY A 257 28.52 0.75 0.20
CA GLY A 257 29.66 0.59 1.10
C GLY A 257 29.89 1.76 2.06
N ARG A 258 29.08 2.82 2.02
CA ARG A 258 29.19 3.96 2.93
C ARG A 258 28.73 3.57 4.33
N LYS A 259 29.45 4.04 5.33
CA LYS A 259 29.09 3.89 6.74
C LYS A 259 28.21 5.06 7.17
N VAL A 260 27.04 4.75 7.71
CA VAL A 260 26.05 5.73 8.18
C VAL A 260 25.48 5.31 9.51
N PRO A 261 25.12 6.25 10.41
CA PRO A 261 24.41 5.93 11.63
C PRO A 261 22.94 5.68 11.35
N LEU A 262 22.42 4.55 11.81
CA LEU A 262 20.98 4.30 11.95
C LEU A 262 20.60 4.71 13.39
N VAL A 263 19.72 5.69 13.50
CA VAL A 263 19.29 6.30 14.77
C VAL A 263 17.85 5.91 15.05
N VAL A 264 17.55 5.60 16.31
CA VAL A 264 16.18 5.37 16.78
C VAL A 264 15.85 6.35 17.88
N GLU A 265 14.77 7.07 17.72
CA GLU A 265 14.29 8.06 18.68
C GLU A 265 12.92 7.66 19.25
N ASP A 266 12.71 8.00 20.52
CA ASP A 266 11.43 7.93 21.19
C ASP A 266 11.12 9.31 21.81
N ALA A 267 10.05 9.96 21.33
CA ALA A 267 9.66 11.31 21.72
C ALA A 267 10.83 12.32 21.63
N GLY A 268 11.64 12.25 20.57
CA GLY A 268 12.79 13.15 20.33
C GLY A 268 14.04 12.80 21.12
N ARG A 269 14.05 11.72 21.89
CA ARG A 269 15.23 11.22 22.63
C ARG A 269 15.82 10.01 21.91
N VAL A 270 17.10 10.03 21.59
CA VAL A 270 17.81 8.89 21.02
C VAL A 270 17.83 7.73 22.01
N VAL A 271 17.23 6.60 21.64
CA VAL A 271 17.17 5.37 22.45
C VAL A 271 18.07 4.26 21.92
N SER A 272 18.46 4.32 20.66
CA SER A 272 19.43 3.41 20.05
C SER A 272 20.15 4.11 18.89
N GLN A 273 21.43 3.82 18.72
CA GLN A 273 22.22 4.26 17.57
C GLN A 273 23.26 3.19 17.24
N GLN A 274 23.35 2.85 15.96
CA GLN A 274 24.38 1.92 15.48
C GLN A 274 24.90 2.34 14.10
N GLU A 275 26.19 2.12 13.85
CA GLU A 275 26.78 2.33 12.54
C GLU A 275 26.45 1.13 11.64
N ILE A 276 25.94 1.38 10.45
CA ILE A 276 25.65 0.38 9.43
C ILE A 276 26.44 0.67 8.17
N VAL A 277 26.75 -0.37 7.41
CA VAL A 277 27.34 -0.26 6.07
C VAL A 277 26.22 -0.42 5.07
N LEU A 278 26.02 0.56 4.19
CA LEU A 278 24.97 0.52 3.18
C LEU A 278 25.23 -0.61 2.15
N PRO A 279 24.18 -1.34 1.73
CA PRO A 279 24.30 -2.46 0.79
C PRO A 279 24.76 -2.03 -0.62
N GLY A 280 24.85 -2.95 -1.58
CA GLY A 280 25.05 -2.65 -3.00
C GLY A 280 23.86 -1.86 -3.59
N ASP A 281 24.10 -1.20 -4.73
CA ASP A 281 23.06 -0.40 -5.41
C ASP A 281 21.83 -1.24 -5.76
N GLY A 282 20.66 -0.81 -5.28
CA GLY A 282 19.40 -1.50 -5.46
C GLY A 282 19.23 -2.78 -4.64
N GLU A 283 20.21 -3.15 -3.81
CA GLU A 283 20.08 -4.27 -2.89
C GLU A 283 19.38 -3.86 -1.60
N SER A 284 18.65 -4.81 -1.00
CA SER A 284 18.01 -4.64 0.31
C SER A 284 18.81 -5.34 1.39
N GLN A 285 19.06 -4.64 2.48
CA GLN A 285 19.73 -5.19 3.67
C GLN A 285 18.80 -5.09 4.87
N THR A 286 18.62 -6.20 5.60
CA THR A 286 17.94 -6.21 6.89
C THR A 286 18.94 -5.95 8.01
N VAL A 287 18.74 -4.87 8.73
CA VAL A 287 19.54 -4.47 9.90
C VAL A 287 18.75 -4.77 11.17
N LYS A 288 19.36 -5.53 12.10
CA LYS A 288 18.74 -5.81 13.40
C LYS A 288 19.07 -4.69 14.38
N VAL A 289 18.04 -3.99 14.85
CA VAL A 289 18.16 -2.90 15.82
C VAL A 289 17.69 -3.40 17.18
N ARG A 290 18.53 -3.20 18.20
CA ARG A 290 18.21 -3.52 19.58
C ARG A 290 17.77 -2.27 20.33
N LEU A 291 16.62 -2.34 21.00
CA LEU A 291 16.16 -1.26 21.89
C LEU A 291 15.44 -1.85 23.10
N LYS A 292 15.35 -1.05 24.18
CA LYS A 292 14.61 -1.42 25.39
C LYS A 292 13.34 -0.57 25.50
N ALA A 293 12.20 -1.20 25.65
CA ALA A 293 10.91 -0.53 25.83
C ALA A 293 10.81 0.01 27.27
N SER A 294 11.11 1.29 27.49
CA SER A 294 11.23 1.86 28.85
C SER A 294 9.93 2.45 29.38
N ASP A 295 9.21 3.22 28.55
CA ASP A 295 8.06 4.02 28.96
C ASP A 295 6.74 3.39 28.54
N VAL A 296 5.76 3.38 29.45
CA VAL A 296 4.44 2.73 29.28
C VAL A 296 3.54 3.53 28.35
N GLY A 297 2.68 2.83 27.62
CA GLY A 297 1.68 3.37 26.70
C GLY A 297 2.08 3.24 25.23
N PRO A 298 1.30 3.82 24.33
CA PRO A 298 1.61 3.80 22.91
C PRO A 298 2.82 4.70 22.63
N ARG A 299 3.87 4.09 22.07
CA ARG A 299 5.15 4.75 21.78
C ARG A 299 5.39 4.74 20.27
N SER A 300 5.72 5.90 19.72
CA SER A 300 6.09 6.06 18.32
C SER A 300 7.60 6.16 18.19
N TYR A 301 8.25 5.05 17.87
CA TYR A 301 9.68 5.02 17.60
C TYR A 301 9.95 5.51 16.19
N VAL A 302 10.87 6.46 16.07
CA VAL A 302 11.28 7.03 14.79
C VAL A 302 12.66 6.48 14.43
N PHE A 303 12.75 5.76 13.33
CA PHE A 303 13.98 5.23 12.75
C PHE A 303 14.45 6.19 11.68
N SER A 304 15.71 6.60 11.69
CA SER A 304 16.24 7.54 10.72
C SER A 304 17.69 7.27 10.35
N ILE A 305 18.02 7.59 9.11
CA ILE A 305 19.40 7.72 8.62
C ILE A 305 19.56 9.18 8.20
N PRO A 306 20.63 9.88 8.65
CA PRO A 306 20.87 11.27 8.25
C PRO A 306 20.97 11.41 6.74
N THR A 307 20.40 12.49 6.20
CA THR A 307 20.47 12.83 4.78
C THR A 307 21.91 12.84 4.28
N GLN A 308 22.16 12.20 3.15
CA GLN A 308 23.47 12.11 2.55
C GLN A 308 23.70 13.29 1.57
N PRO A 309 24.97 13.65 1.27
CA PRO A 309 25.25 14.70 0.27
C PRO A 309 24.66 14.37 -1.10
N ASP A 310 23.99 15.35 -1.70
CA ASP A 310 23.32 15.27 -3.02
C ASP A 310 22.22 14.20 -3.10
N GLU A 311 21.59 13.86 -2.01
CA GLU A 311 20.47 12.92 -1.95
C GLU A 311 19.21 13.55 -2.57
N GLU A 312 18.55 12.79 -3.45
CA GLU A 312 17.40 13.30 -4.22
C GLU A 312 16.11 13.29 -3.37
N VAL A 313 15.96 12.34 -2.44
CA VAL A 313 14.78 12.21 -1.56
C VAL A 313 15.22 12.01 -0.11
N ALA A 314 15.14 13.05 0.71
CA ALA A 314 15.54 12.96 2.11
C ALA A 314 14.43 12.47 3.06
N GLN A 315 13.17 12.51 2.60
CA GLN A 315 11.99 12.22 3.42
C GLN A 315 11.77 10.71 3.62
N ASN A 316 12.27 9.85 2.72
CA ASN A 316 12.19 8.39 2.81
C ASN A 316 13.30 7.77 3.67
N ASN A 317 14.24 8.58 4.21
CA ASN A 317 15.28 8.19 5.17
C ASN A 317 14.72 7.94 6.57
N GLN A 318 13.44 8.19 6.79
CA GLN A 318 12.80 8.09 8.09
C GLN A 318 11.56 7.21 8.03
N ARG A 319 11.39 6.36 9.05
CA ARG A 319 10.14 5.63 9.30
C ARG A 319 9.80 5.63 10.76
N ASP A 320 8.52 5.72 11.07
CA ASP A 320 8.02 5.54 12.41
C ASP A 320 7.26 4.22 12.57
N ALA A 321 7.35 3.66 13.77
CA ALA A 321 6.63 2.46 14.16
C ALA A 321 5.96 2.68 15.51
N LEU A 322 4.69 2.26 15.61
CA LEU A 322 3.90 2.37 16.83
C LEU A 322 3.97 1.04 17.59
N ILE A 323 4.41 1.09 18.85
CA ILE A 323 4.46 -0.06 19.76
C ILE A 323 3.71 0.28 21.05
N GLU A 324 2.76 -0.56 21.44
CA GLU A 324 2.06 -0.43 22.71
C GLU A 324 2.90 -1.06 23.83
N VAL A 325 3.45 -0.27 24.72
CA VAL A 325 4.22 -0.74 25.88
C VAL A 325 3.30 -0.88 27.07
N ILE A 326 3.07 -2.12 27.52
CA ILE A 326 2.18 -2.45 28.61
C ILE A 326 2.95 -2.69 29.91
N ASN A 327 2.37 -2.23 31.03
CA ASN A 327 2.89 -2.50 32.37
C ASN A 327 1.89 -3.40 33.07
N ARG A 328 2.03 -4.70 32.86
CA ARG A 328 1.17 -5.70 33.45
C ARG A 328 2.02 -6.84 34.01
N ARG A 329 1.58 -7.43 35.10
CA ARG A 329 2.23 -8.57 35.71
C ARG A 329 1.70 -9.84 35.06
N GLU A 330 2.58 -10.61 34.40
CA GLU A 330 2.24 -11.83 33.68
C GLU A 330 2.50 -13.04 34.56
N LYS A 331 1.48 -13.89 34.75
CA LYS A 331 1.56 -15.09 35.60
C LYS A 331 2.13 -16.27 34.82
N ILE A 332 3.12 -16.94 35.41
CA ILE A 332 3.72 -18.18 34.93
C ILE A 332 3.52 -19.24 35.98
N LEU A 333 2.90 -20.36 35.61
CA LEU A 333 2.81 -21.53 36.48
C LEU A 333 4.11 -22.34 36.34
N TYR A 334 4.85 -22.49 37.43
CA TYR A 334 6.00 -23.40 37.47
C TYR A 334 5.64 -24.66 38.28
N LEU A 335 5.47 -25.76 37.55
CA LEU A 335 5.22 -27.07 38.15
C LEU A 335 6.54 -27.85 38.31
N GLU A 336 6.84 -28.27 39.51
CA GLU A 336 8.03 -29.03 39.85
C GLU A 336 7.66 -30.34 40.54
N GLY A 337 8.14 -31.47 40.01
CA GLY A 337 7.80 -32.80 40.51
C GLY A 337 8.59 -33.26 41.73
N GLU A 338 9.75 -32.63 41.99
CA GLU A 338 10.59 -32.98 43.16
C GLU A 338 11.37 -31.76 43.66
N PRO A 339 11.75 -31.77 44.98
CA PRO A 339 12.56 -30.67 45.51
C PRO A 339 13.98 -30.66 44.95
N ARG A 340 14.38 -29.53 44.32
CA ARG A 340 15.73 -29.26 43.79
C ARG A 340 16.07 -27.76 43.86
N PRO A 341 17.32 -27.35 43.64
CA PRO A 341 17.73 -25.93 43.74
C PRO A 341 17.14 -25.04 42.66
N GLU A 342 16.95 -25.55 41.41
CA GLU A 342 16.60 -24.80 40.23
C GLU A 342 15.39 -23.86 40.41
N PRO A 343 14.20 -24.31 40.92
CA PRO A 343 13.03 -23.46 41.11
C PRO A 343 13.28 -22.25 42.02
N LYS A 344 14.11 -22.41 43.07
CA LYS A 344 14.47 -21.33 43.96
C LYS A 344 15.22 -20.23 43.22
N PHE A 345 16.24 -20.58 42.42
CA PHE A 345 17.07 -19.64 41.72
C PHE A 345 16.34 -18.96 40.56
N ILE A 346 15.50 -19.70 39.81
CA ILE A 346 14.63 -19.16 38.75
C ILE A 346 13.69 -18.11 39.35
N ARG A 347 12.99 -18.45 40.44
CA ARG A 347 12.11 -17.49 41.12
C ARG A 347 12.86 -16.24 41.57
N GLN A 348 14.02 -16.38 42.21
CA GLN A 348 14.84 -15.25 42.63
C GLN A 348 15.23 -14.35 41.44
N ALA A 349 15.49 -14.93 40.26
CA ALA A 349 15.79 -14.17 39.06
C ALA A 349 14.57 -13.41 38.53
N THR A 350 13.40 -14.08 38.50
CA THR A 350 12.15 -13.52 37.97
C THR A 350 11.47 -12.56 38.95
N ASP A 351 11.60 -12.75 40.27
CA ASP A 351 11.06 -11.84 41.30
C ASP A 351 11.69 -10.43 41.25
N LEU A 352 12.83 -10.25 40.54
CA LEU A 352 13.44 -8.94 40.27
C LEU A 352 12.75 -8.19 39.09
N ASP A 353 11.78 -8.80 38.47
CA ASP A 353 11.06 -8.27 37.32
C ASP A 353 9.61 -7.98 37.68
N ASP A 354 9.24 -6.72 37.81
CA ASP A 354 7.90 -6.27 38.21
C ASP A 354 6.78 -6.76 37.26
N ASN A 355 7.12 -7.15 36.02
CA ASN A 355 6.17 -7.63 35.05
C ASN A 355 5.99 -9.16 35.03
N LEU A 356 6.69 -9.87 35.88
CA LEU A 356 6.59 -11.34 35.99
C LEU A 356 6.12 -11.78 37.37
N GLN A 357 5.31 -12.84 37.41
CA GLN A 357 4.92 -13.54 38.64
C GLN A 357 5.03 -15.03 38.37
N VAL A 358 6.00 -15.67 39.00
CA VAL A 358 6.14 -17.13 38.94
C VAL A 358 5.46 -17.77 40.13
N VAL A 359 4.35 -18.46 39.86
CA VAL A 359 3.61 -19.24 40.82
C VAL A 359 4.18 -20.65 40.82
N LEU A 360 4.88 -21.03 41.87
CA LEU A 360 5.48 -22.36 42.03
C LEU A 360 4.48 -23.33 42.67
N LEU A 361 4.27 -24.46 42.00
CA LEU A 361 3.58 -25.62 42.51
C LEU A 361 4.60 -26.79 42.58
N GLN A 362 5.19 -27.00 43.75
CA GLN A 362 6.21 -28.01 43.92
C GLN A 362 5.65 -29.23 44.69
N ARG A 363 5.74 -30.41 44.10
CA ARG A 363 5.36 -31.66 44.77
C ARG A 363 6.37 -31.94 45.87
N THR A 364 5.86 -32.14 47.10
CA THR A 364 6.66 -32.46 48.29
C THR A 364 6.52 -33.89 48.73
N ALA A 365 5.43 -34.53 48.38
CA ALA A 365 5.22 -35.97 48.59
C ALA A 365 4.35 -36.50 47.44
N GLU A 366 4.71 -37.71 46.97
CA GLU A 366 3.95 -38.43 45.94
C GLU A 366 2.70 -39.07 46.55
N ALA A 367 1.66 -39.23 45.71
CA ALA A 367 0.45 -39.95 46.10
C ALA A 367 0.76 -41.37 46.51
N THR A 368 0.09 -41.78 47.59
CA THR A 368 0.10 -43.17 48.06
C THR A 368 -1.32 -43.70 48.02
N VAL A 369 -1.51 -45.02 48.31
CA VAL A 369 -2.85 -45.65 48.35
C VAL A 369 -3.80 -44.91 49.31
N ASN A 370 -3.24 -44.21 50.34
CA ASN A 370 -4.02 -43.57 51.38
C ASN A 370 -3.92 -42.03 51.40
N ALA A 371 -3.16 -41.43 50.52
CA ALA A 371 -2.98 -39.94 50.49
C ALA A 371 -2.69 -39.43 49.09
N PRO A 372 -3.32 -38.29 48.68
CA PRO A 372 -3.00 -37.62 47.43
C PRO A 372 -1.63 -36.97 47.49
N ASP A 373 -1.14 -36.51 46.30
CA ASP A 373 0.05 -35.67 46.19
C ASP A 373 -0.04 -34.45 47.12
N LYS A 374 1.08 -34.10 47.74
CA LYS A 374 1.20 -32.86 48.51
C LYS A 374 2.06 -31.87 47.80
N TYR A 375 1.58 -30.62 47.79
CA TYR A 375 2.25 -29.53 47.08
C TYR A 375 2.60 -28.36 48.01
N LEU A 376 3.78 -27.83 47.82
CA LEU A 376 4.16 -26.50 48.30
C LEU A 376 3.76 -25.48 47.23
N ARG A 377 3.04 -24.45 47.63
CA ARG A 377 2.59 -23.34 46.75
C ARG A 377 3.29 -22.06 47.17
N LEU A 378 3.95 -21.36 46.21
CA LEU A 378 4.62 -20.10 46.47
C LEU A 378 4.28 -19.08 45.36
N GLY A 379 4.06 -17.84 45.72
CA GLY A 379 3.76 -16.79 44.77
C GLY A 379 2.31 -16.75 44.28
N VAL A 380 1.39 -17.47 44.99
CA VAL A 380 -0.06 -17.44 44.73
C VAL A 380 -0.67 -16.10 45.16
N ASP A 381 -1.75 -15.65 44.53
CA ASP A 381 -2.47 -14.43 44.91
C ASP A 381 -3.42 -14.66 46.09
N GLY A 382 -3.89 -15.87 46.30
CA GLY A 382 -4.80 -16.23 47.35
C GLY A 382 -4.71 -17.67 47.78
N PRO A 383 -5.31 -18.04 48.94
CA PRO A 383 -5.23 -19.39 49.50
C PRO A 383 -5.91 -20.44 48.64
N GLU A 384 -6.88 -20.07 47.83
CA GLU A 384 -7.63 -20.99 46.95
C GLU A 384 -6.87 -21.36 45.67
N GLU A 385 -5.95 -20.47 45.21
CA GLU A 385 -5.19 -20.72 43.99
C GLU A 385 -4.34 -21.97 44.11
N LEU A 386 -4.57 -22.96 43.23
CA LEU A 386 -3.90 -24.25 43.20
C LEU A 386 -4.04 -25.06 44.51
N ALA A 387 -5.10 -24.84 45.30
CA ALA A 387 -5.31 -25.55 46.58
C ALA A 387 -5.43 -27.09 46.39
N GLY A 388 -6.00 -27.53 45.29
CA GLY A 388 -6.15 -28.92 44.88
C GLY A 388 -4.94 -29.52 44.13
N GLY A 389 -3.84 -28.76 43.98
CA GLY A 389 -2.71 -29.17 43.14
C GLY A 389 -2.81 -28.61 41.71
N PHE A 390 -2.42 -29.42 40.73
CA PHE A 390 -2.51 -28.99 39.31
C PHE A 390 -3.98 -28.80 38.89
N PRO A 391 -4.31 -27.73 38.13
CA PRO A 391 -5.68 -27.42 37.73
C PRO A 391 -6.44 -28.57 37.11
N LEU A 392 -7.72 -28.70 37.48
CA LEU A 392 -8.64 -29.69 36.92
C LEU A 392 -9.50 -29.10 35.77
N LYS A 393 -9.59 -27.78 35.69
CA LYS A 393 -10.42 -27.06 34.70
C LYS A 393 -9.56 -26.18 33.80
N ARG A 394 -10.00 -26.05 32.57
CA ARG A 394 -9.32 -25.17 31.57
C ARG A 394 -9.26 -23.74 32.06
N GLU A 395 -10.35 -23.19 32.59
CA GLU A 395 -10.42 -21.79 33.03
C GLU A 395 -9.38 -21.49 34.14
N GLU A 396 -9.06 -22.47 34.98
CA GLU A 396 -8.05 -22.31 36.04
C GLU A 396 -6.63 -22.32 35.46
N LEU A 397 -6.35 -23.19 34.46
CA LEU A 397 -5.05 -23.24 33.79
C LEU A 397 -4.84 -22.06 32.85
N PHE A 398 -5.87 -21.67 32.12
CA PHE A 398 -5.78 -20.65 31.06
C PHE A 398 -5.64 -19.22 31.58
N GLN A 399 -5.79 -18.98 32.89
CA GLN A 399 -5.43 -17.70 33.49
C GLN A 399 -3.92 -17.44 33.49
N TYR A 400 -3.08 -18.47 33.43
CA TYR A 400 -1.65 -18.33 33.26
C TYR A 400 -1.28 -18.00 31.81
N ARG A 401 -0.17 -17.33 31.63
CA ARG A 401 0.34 -16.99 30.27
C ARG A 401 1.52 -17.87 29.88
N GLY A 402 2.20 -18.43 30.84
CA GLY A 402 3.29 -19.37 30.66
C GLY A 402 3.22 -20.53 31.62
N ILE A 403 3.74 -21.67 31.19
CA ILE A 403 3.93 -22.88 32.03
C ILE A 403 5.40 -23.28 31.95
N ILE A 404 6.00 -23.54 33.11
CA ILE A 404 7.32 -24.18 33.23
C ILE A 404 7.08 -25.56 33.79
N LEU A 405 7.41 -26.59 33.02
CA LEU A 405 7.40 -27.99 33.49
C LEU A 405 8.80 -28.36 33.91
N GLY A 406 8.99 -28.56 35.20
CA GLY A 406 10.22 -29.06 35.79
C GLY A 406 10.37 -30.56 35.66
N THR A 407 11.05 -31.21 36.62
CA THR A 407 11.21 -32.68 36.63
C THR A 407 9.93 -33.35 37.12
N VAL A 408 8.97 -33.54 36.21
CA VAL A 408 7.67 -34.17 36.47
C VAL A 408 7.35 -35.16 35.36
N GLU A 409 6.94 -36.38 35.79
CA GLU A 409 6.56 -37.44 34.87
C GLU A 409 5.16 -37.24 34.28
N ALA A 410 4.95 -37.73 33.06
CA ALA A 410 3.66 -37.65 32.36
C ALA A 410 2.53 -38.40 33.12
N SER A 411 2.88 -39.47 33.88
CA SER A 411 1.94 -40.24 34.67
C SER A 411 1.39 -39.50 35.90
N ALA A 412 1.97 -38.36 36.28
CA ALA A 412 1.42 -37.49 37.33
C ALA A 412 0.15 -36.75 36.88
N PHE A 413 -0.17 -36.78 35.57
CA PHE A 413 -1.32 -36.11 34.97
C PHE A 413 -2.35 -37.10 34.45
N THR A 414 -3.62 -36.80 34.66
CA THR A 414 -4.68 -37.55 33.98
C THR A 414 -4.63 -37.29 32.45
N PRO A 415 -5.24 -38.19 31.64
CA PRO A 415 -5.31 -37.95 30.18
C PRO A 415 -5.96 -36.62 29.81
N GLU A 416 -6.92 -36.13 30.59
CA GLU A 416 -7.58 -34.84 30.43
C GLU A 416 -6.61 -33.69 30.70
N GLN A 417 -5.82 -33.77 31.78
CA GLN A 417 -4.80 -32.77 32.12
C GLN A 417 -3.67 -32.72 31.08
N GLN A 418 -3.27 -33.88 30.53
CA GLN A 418 -2.29 -33.89 29.42
C GLN A 418 -2.80 -33.18 28.18
N ARG A 419 -4.10 -33.37 27.83
CA ARG A 419 -4.74 -32.61 26.76
C ARG A 419 -4.87 -31.14 27.10
N MET A 420 -5.20 -30.79 28.33
CA MET A 420 -5.23 -29.39 28.79
C MET A 420 -3.88 -28.68 28.64
N LEU A 421 -2.76 -29.39 28.86
CA LEU A 421 -1.42 -28.84 28.64
C LEU A 421 -1.13 -28.59 27.15
N GLU A 422 -1.59 -29.48 26.27
CA GLU A 422 -1.52 -29.27 24.83
C GLU A 422 -2.40 -28.07 24.40
N ASP A 423 -3.69 -28.07 24.79
CA ASP A 423 -4.65 -27.02 24.53
C ASP A 423 -4.21 -25.64 25.08
N PHE A 424 -3.46 -25.62 26.17
CA PHE A 424 -2.85 -24.42 26.71
C PHE A 424 -1.88 -23.78 25.71
N VAL A 425 -1.17 -24.59 24.94
CA VAL A 425 -0.29 -24.08 23.89
C VAL A 425 -1.08 -23.82 22.59
N ASP A 426 -1.83 -24.82 22.12
CA ASP A 426 -2.50 -24.82 20.84
C ASP A 426 -3.64 -23.78 20.77
N VAL A 427 -4.59 -23.88 21.69
CA VAL A 427 -5.85 -23.11 21.70
C VAL A 427 -5.68 -21.78 22.43
N ARG A 428 -5.19 -21.84 23.69
CA ARG A 428 -5.00 -20.64 24.52
C ARG A 428 -3.87 -19.75 23.98
N GLY A 429 -2.89 -20.33 23.27
CA GLY A 429 -1.74 -19.59 22.76
C GLY A 429 -0.68 -19.30 23.82
N GLY A 430 -0.64 -20.06 24.91
CA GLY A 430 0.32 -19.92 26.00
C GLY A 430 1.73 -20.34 25.63
N GLY A 431 2.72 -19.87 26.42
CA GLY A 431 4.11 -20.31 26.29
C GLY A 431 4.40 -21.49 27.24
N LEU A 432 5.06 -22.53 26.74
CA LEU A 432 5.46 -23.67 27.56
C LEU A 432 6.98 -23.85 27.52
N LEU A 433 7.60 -24.02 28.68
CA LEU A 433 9.02 -24.32 28.81
C LEU A 433 9.16 -25.68 29.52
N ALA A 434 9.70 -26.67 28.83
CA ALA A 434 10.07 -27.97 29.45
C ALA A 434 11.53 -27.90 29.91
N LEU A 435 11.77 -28.15 31.21
CA LEU A 435 13.10 -28.18 31.78
C LEU A 435 13.62 -29.64 31.91
N GLY A 436 14.92 -29.78 31.86
CA GLY A 436 15.60 -31.02 32.11
C GLY A 436 15.42 -31.50 33.55
N GLY A 437 15.56 -32.79 33.73
CA GLY A 437 15.45 -33.46 35.01
C GLY A 437 15.28 -34.97 34.88
N PRO A 438 15.43 -35.76 36.00
CA PRO A 438 15.32 -37.21 35.98
C PRO A 438 13.97 -37.74 35.46
N ARG A 439 12.92 -36.93 35.56
CA ARG A 439 11.55 -37.26 35.16
C ARG A 439 11.01 -36.34 34.08
N SER A 440 11.92 -35.77 33.27
CA SER A 440 11.58 -34.89 32.15
C SER A 440 11.72 -35.63 30.82
N PHE A 441 11.11 -35.11 29.79
CA PHE A 441 11.23 -35.59 28.41
C PHE A 441 10.94 -37.10 28.24
N SER A 442 11.78 -37.85 27.54
CA SER A 442 11.64 -39.30 27.35
C SER A 442 11.72 -40.07 28.64
N GLU A 443 12.60 -39.66 29.56
CA GLU A 443 12.80 -40.27 30.88
C GLU A 443 11.55 -40.12 31.77
N GLY A 444 10.81 -39.02 31.60
CA GLY A 444 9.54 -38.77 32.28
C GLY A 444 8.33 -39.41 31.61
N GLY A 445 8.53 -40.21 30.56
CA GLY A 445 7.43 -40.88 29.87
C GLY A 445 6.56 -39.97 29.02
N TRP A 446 7.07 -38.81 28.63
CA TRP A 446 6.33 -37.86 27.79
C TRP A 446 6.20 -38.29 26.33
N ALA A 447 7.01 -39.26 25.86
CA ALA A 447 6.94 -39.75 24.50
C ALA A 447 5.57 -40.38 24.19
N GLY A 448 4.90 -39.87 23.15
CA GLY A 448 3.58 -40.33 22.70
C GLY A 448 2.39 -39.75 23.48
N THR A 449 2.61 -38.77 24.36
CA THR A 449 1.55 -37.94 24.96
C THR A 449 1.10 -36.82 23.98
N PRO A 450 -0.10 -36.25 24.19
CA PRO A 450 -0.52 -35.08 23.41
C PRO A 450 0.50 -33.94 23.44
N LEU A 451 1.05 -33.61 24.62
CA LEU A 451 2.06 -32.56 24.75
C LEU A 451 3.36 -32.82 23.96
N ALA A 452 3.70 -34.10 23.74
CA ALA A 452 4.87 -34.44 22.92
C ALA A 452 4.77 -33.89 21.49
N GLU A 453 3.55 -33.76 20.97
CA GLU A 453 3.35 -33.16 19.64
C GLU A 453 3.73 -31.67 19.62
N ALA A 454 3.52 -30.95 20.70
CA ALA A 454 3.89 -29.54 20.81
C ALA A 454 5.39 -29.32 21.11
N MET A 455 6.13 -30.34 21.58
CA MET A 455 7.57 -30.21 21.89
C MET A 455 8.42 -29.94 20.64
N PRO A 456 9.45 -29.06 20.71
CA PRO A 456 10.34 -28.77 19.58
C PRO A 456 11.32 -29.91 19.24
N VAL A 457 11.29 -30.99 19.98
CA VAL A 457 12.24 -32.10 19.89
C VAL A 457 11.52 -33.44 19.79
N VAL A 458 12.19 -34.39 19.15
CA VAL A 458 11.68 -35.75 19.03
C VAL A 458 11.97 -36.52 20.35
N LEU A 459 10.93 -37.11 20.95
CA LEU A 459 11.03 -37.90 22.16
C LEU A 459 11.00 -39.39 21.84
N ASP A 460 12.02 -40.14 22.31
CA ASP A 460 12.13 -41.59 22.09
C ASP A 460 11.21 -42.40 23.07
N ARG A 461 10.43 -43.32 22.53
CA ARG A 461 9.55 -44.19 23.32
C ARG A 461 10.24 -45.29 24.15
N GLY A 462 11.56 -45.39 24.00
CA GLY A 462 12.32 -46.53 24.58
C GLY A 462 13.33 -46.20 25.67
N SER A 463 13.33 -44.99 26.19
CA SER A 463 14.25 -44.59 27.26
C SER A 463 13.86 -45.31 28.60
N ARG A 464 14.75 -46.14 29.12
CA ARG A 464 14.55 -46.87 30.36
C ARG A 464 15.21 -46.14 31.52
N GLY A 465 14.47 -45.20 32.11
CA GLY A 465 14.90 -44.48 33.31
C GLY A 465 15.95 -43.39 33.05
N PRO A 466 16.28 -42.62 34.07
CA PRO A 466 17.14 -41.45 33.92
C PRO A 466 18.58 -41.89 33.58
N GLN A 467 19.01 -41.67 32.37
CA GLN A 467 20.41 -41.70 32.00
C GLN A 467 20.94 -40.28 32.04
N TYR A 468 21.46 -39.84 33.18
CA TYR A 468 22.27 -38.66 33.31
C TYR A 468 23.73 -39.04 33.15
N PRO A 469 24.32 -38.99 31.96
CA PRO A 469 25.75 -38.97 31.88
C PRO A 469 26.20 -37.64 32.49
N PRO A 470 27.11 -37.61 33.47
CA PRO A 470 27.77 -36.39 33.85
C PRO A 470 28.46 -35.87 32.59
N ALA A 471 28.05 -34.70 32.14
CA ALA A 471 28.61 -34.07 30.94
C ALA A 471 29.05 -32.65 31.33
N GLU A 472 30.28 -32.28 31.07
CA GLU A 472 30.68 -30.88 31.09
C GLU A 472 30.25 -30.24 29.75
N LEU A 473 29.17 -29.47 29.80
CA LEU A 473 28.61 -28.79 28.61
C LEU A 473 28.99 -27.33 28.56
N MET A 474 29.82 -26.95 27.60
CA MET A 474 30.10 -25.56 27.31
C MET A 474 29.03 -24.99 26.38
N VAL A 475 28.11 -24.24 26.97
CA VAL A 475 26.95 -23.70 26.24
C VAL A 475 27.32 -22.52 25.35
N ARG A 476 26.81 -22.54 24.12
CA ARG A 476 27.02 -21.48 23.11
C ARG A 476 25.73 -21.18 22.35
N PRO A 477 25.47 -19.91 22.02
CA PRO A 477 24.36 -19.59 21.13
C PRO A 477 24.67 -20.03 19.68
N THR A 478 23.66 -20.50 18.98
CA THR A 478 23.70 -20.69 17.53
C THR A 478 23.69 -19.35 16.81
N ARG A 479 23.87 -19.35 15.47
CA ARG A 479 23.73 -18.13 14.66
C ARG A 479 22.35 -17.46 14.82
N VAL A 480 21.29 -18.24 14.97
CA VAL A 480 19.94 -17.75 15.27
C VAL A 480 19.82 -17.30 16.72
N GLY A 481 20.37 -18.12 17.64
CA GLY A 481 20.34 -17.84 19.07
C GLY A 481 21.02 -16.53 19.46
N ILE A 482 22.13 -16.14 18.83
CA ILE A 482 22.82 -14.88 19.16
C ILE A 482 21.94 -13.65 18.96
N ASN A 483 20.95 -13.75 18.07
CA ASN A 483 19.99 -12.70 17.74
C ASN A 483 18.57 -12.98 18.26
N HIS A 484 18.41 -13.94 19.16
CA HIS A 484 17.09 -14.28 19.72
C HIS A 484 16.88 -13.58 21.08
N PRO A 485 15.72 -12.95 21.35
CA PRO A 485 15.49 -12.21 22.61
C PRO A 485 15.72 -13.04 23.88
N SER A 486 15.37 -14.34 23.87
CA SER A 486 15.48 -15.21 25.06
C SER A 486 16.92 -15.57 25.46
N THR A 487 17.88 -15.43 24.55
CA THR A 487 19.28 -15.85 24.77
C THR A 487 20.25 -14.69 24.87
N GLN A 488 19.74 -13.45 24.87
CA GLN A 488 20.56 -12.27 25.08
C GLN A 488 20.94 -12.14 26.55
N ILE A 489 22.22 -12.33 26.89
CA ILE A 489 22.73 -12.16 28.26
C ILE A 489 23.50 -10.86 28.46
N THR A 490 23.65 -10.05 27.39
CA THR A 490 24.28 -8.73 27.39
C THR A 490 23.45 -7.74 26.58
N ASP A 491 23.63 -6.46 26.81
CA ASP A 491 22.96 -5.41 26.04
C ASP A 491 23.64 -5.16 24.70
N LYS A 492 24.95 -5.41 24.61
CA LYS A 492 25.74 -5.24 23.37
C LYS A 492 26.01 -6.59 22.73
N GLU A 493 25.78 -6.68 21.41
CA GLU A 493 26.02 -7.91 20.64
C GLU A 493 27.50 -8.31 20.62
N ALA A 494 28.40 -7.34 20.53
CA ALA A 494 29.84 -7.57 20.50
C ALA A 494 30.35 -8.32 21.76
N ASP A 495 29.73 -8.10 22.90
CA ASP A 495 30.14 -8.71 24.18
C ASP A 495 29.51 -10.10 24.39
N ALA A 496 28.44 -10.43 23.65
CA ALA A 496 27.66 -11.64 23.87
C ALA A 496 28.48 -12.94 23.70
N ALA A 497 29.27 -13.03 22.63
CA ALA A 497 30.06 -14.24 22.36
C ALA A 497 31.15 -14.49 23.40
N ALA A 498 31.79 -13.45 23.92
CA ALA A 498 32.76 -13.53 25.00
C ALA A 498 32.06 -13.99 26.30
N LYS A 499 30.93 -13.34 26.63
CA LYS A 499 30.19 -13.64 27.86
C LYS A 499 29.68 -15.07 27.92
N TRP A 500 29.18 -15.62 26.80
CA TRP A 500 28.77 -17.04 26.70
C TRP A 500 29.95 -18.00 26.89
N ARG A 501 31.16 -17.68 26.41
CA ARG A 501 32.36 -18.52 26.60
C ARG A 501 32.84 -18.54 28.03
N ASP A 502 32.65 -17.42 28.75
CA ASP A 502 33.14 -17.27 30.13
C ASP A 502 32.24 -17.96 31.17
N LEU A 503 31.03 -18.40 30.75
CA LEU A 503 30.13 -19.15 31.65
C LEU A 503 30.71 -20.53 32.04
N PRO A 504 30.52 -20.95 33.28
CA PRO A 504 30.92 -22.28 33.70
C PRO A 504 30.11 -23.37 32.97
N PRO A 505 30.70 -24.55 32.75
CA PRO A 505 29.99 -25.65 32.10
C PRO A 505 28.80 -26.09 32.94
N LEU A 506 27.76 -26.57 32.28
CA LEU A 506 26.65 -27.32 32.91
C LEU A 506 27.02 -28.78 33.02
N THR A 507 26.47 -29.47 34.03
CA THR A 507 26.84 -30.86 34.35
C THR A 507 25.70 -31.85 34.14
N SER A 508 24.52 -31.37 33.69
CA SER A 508 23.33 -32.19 33.47
C SER A 508 22.79 -32.02 32.06
N LEU A 509 22.28 -33.08 31.49
CA LEU A 509 21.61 -33.05 30.18
C LEU A 509 20.65 -34.25 30.04
N ASN A 510 19.41 -34.01 29.63
CA ASN A 510 18.58 -35.03 29.00
C ASN A 510 18.98 -35.14 27.52
N PRO A 511 19.50 -36.26 27.06
CA PRO A 511 20.00 -36.36 25.67
C PRO A 511 18.82 -36.31 24.68
N LEU A 512 18.77 -35.23 23.90
CA LEU A 512 17.82 -35.05 22.82
C LEU A 512 18.56 -35.25 21.48
N ARG A 513 18.05 -36.12 20.62
CA ARG A 513 18.76 -36.50 19.39
C ARG A 513 18.56 -35.53 18.28
N GLU A 514 17.31 -35.09 18.06
CA GLU A 514 16.96 -34.24 16.91
C GLU A 514 15.79 -33.30 17.22
N THR A 515 15.71 -32.23 16.47
CA THR A 515 14.58 -31.31 16.51
C THR A 515 13.53 -31.70 15.48
N LYS A 516 12.28 -31.33 15.72
CA LYS A 516 11.21 -31.47 14.73
C LYS A 516 11.39 -30.47 13.56
N PRO A 517 10.82 -30.76 12.39
CA PRO A 517 10.72 -29.77 11.30
C PRO A 517 10.03 -28.50 11.78
N GLY A 518 10.64 -27.35 11.49
CA GLY A 518 10.12 -26.03 11.95
C GLY A 518 10.60 -25.60 13.34
N ALA A 519 11.25 -26.48 14.10
CA ALA A 519 11.89 -26.09 15.35
C ALA A 519 13.26 -25.44 15.11
N THR A 520 13.62 -24.51 15.98
CA THR A 520 14.87 -23.75 15.92
C THR A 520 15.72 -24.02 17.15
N VAL A 521 16.98 -24.43 16.95
CA VAL A 521 17.94 -24.56 18.05
C VAL A 521 18.56 -23.18 18.33
N LEU A 522 18.42 -22.73 19.57
CA LEU A 522 18.92 -21.43 20.03
C LEU A 522 20.27 -21.55 20.75
N LEU A 523 20.41 -22.58 21.59
CA LEU A 523 21.67 -22.87 22.30
C LEU A 523 22.10 -24.32 22.04
N THR A 524 23.39 -24.50 21.81
CA THR A 524 24.05 -25.82 21.78
C THR A 524 25.09 -25.89 22.87
N GLY A 525 25.49 -27.10 23.23
CA GLY A 525 26.59 -27.37 24.14
C GLY A 525 27.49 -28.43 23.58
N ALA A 526 28.80 -28.21 23.61
CA ALA A 526 29.75 -29.26 23.27
C ALA A 526 30.06 -30.11 24.50
N ASP A 527 29.90 -31.45 24.38
CA ASP A 527 30.31 -32.39 25.43
C ASP A 527 31.85 -32.60 25.42
N GLU A 528 32.39 -33.33 26.41
CA GLU A 528 33.83 -33.62 26.52
C GLU A 528 34.42 -34.30 25.28
N ARG A 529 33.60 -34.91 24.44
CA ARG A 529 34.00 -35.57 23.20
C ARG A 529 33.85 -34.66 21.98
N GLY A 530 33.47 -33.36 22.19
CA GLY A 530 33.24 -32.37 21.14
C GLY A 530 31.94 -32.59 20.37
N ARG A 531 31.01 -33.45 20.82
CA ARG A 531 29.72 -33.61 20.13
C ARG A 531 28.76 -32.50 20.54
N GLU A 532 28.15 -31.86 19.57
CA GLU A 532 27.14 -30.84 19.83
C GLU A 532 25.83 -31.46 20.31
N GLN A 533 25.33 -30.93 21.42
CA GLN A 533 24.09 -31.31 22.07
C GLN A 533 23.11 -30.11 22.03
N ILE A 534 21.81 -30.41 21.95
CA ILE A 534 20.75 -29.37 22.02
C ILE A 534 20.63 -28.93 23.49
N VAL A 535 20.79 -27.61 23.73
CA VAL A 535 20.62 -27.02 25.08
C VAL A 535 19.36 -26.17 25.16
N LEU A 536 18.98 -25.45 24.07
CA LEU A 536 17.70 -24.77 24.04
C LEU A 536 17.16 -24.84 22.60
N ALA A 537 15.96 -25.39 22.47
CA ALA A 537 15.22 -25.40 21.21
C ALA A 537 13.84 -24.76 21.40
N SER A 538 13.33 -24.12 20.35
CA SER A 538 12.01 -23.49 20.35
C SER A 538 11.23 -23.84 19.09
N GLN A 539 9.88 -23.89 19.23
CA GLN A 539 8.98 -23.95 18.07
C GLN A 539 7.66 -23.24 18.39
N ARG A 540 6.96 -22.80 17.37
CA ARG A 540 5.56 -22.41 17.44
C ARG A 540 4.69 -23.66 17.27
N TYR A 541 3.62 -23.76 18.07
CA TYR A 541 2.62 -24.83 17.97
C TYR A 541 1.23 -24.20 18.18
N GLY A 542 0.35 -24.36 17.19
CA GLY A 542 -0.93 -23.66 17.19
C GLY A 542 -0.77 -22.16 17.37
N ARG A 543 -1.50 -21.60 18.31
CA ARG A 543 -1.42 -20.16 18.68
C ARG A 543 -0.26 -19.83 19.61
N GLY A 544 0.38 -20.84 20.24
CA GLY A 544 1.40 -20.67 21.24
C GLY A 544 2.83 -21.02 20.82
N LYS A 545 3.67 -21.24 21.80
CA LYS A 545 5.09 -21.54 21.60
C LYS A 545 5.63 -22.46 22.69
N VAL A 546 6.59 -23.31 22.32
CA VAL A 546 7.21 -24.27 23.24
C VAL A 546 8.72 -24.14 23.20
N LEU A 547 9.33 -24.19 24.38
CA LEU A 547 10.77 -24.25 24.60
C LEU A 547 11.13 -25.57 25.23
N ALA A 548 12.22 -26.18 24.81
CA ALA A 548 12.86 -27.31 25.48
C ALA A 548 14.25 -26.90 25.96
N LEU A 549 14.47 -26.95 27.27
CA LEU A 549 15.76 -26.68 27.93
C LEU A 549 16.17 -27.92 28.72
N PRO A 550 16.84 -28.91 28.09
CA PRO A 550 17.07 -30.24 28.65
C PRO A 550 18.18 -30.29 29.72
N VAL A 551 18.38 -29.20 30.43
CA VAL A 551 19.34 -29.06 31.55
C VAL A 551 18.59 -28.68 32.82
N GLN A 552 19.18 -28.97 33.98
CA GLN A 552 18.54 -28.72 35.29
C GLN A 552 19.43 -27.94 36.26
N ASP A 553 20.57 -27.48 35.82
CA ASP A 553 21.65 -26.94 36.69
C ASP A 553 22.13 -25.58 36.20
N THR A 554 21.26 -24.79 35.59
CA THR A 554 21.60 -23.42 35.14
C THR A 554 21.97 -22.52 36.33
N TRP A 555 21.55 -22.87 37.54
CA TRP A 555 21.95 -22.19 38.78
C TRP A 555 23.48 -22.15 38.99
N LEU A 556 24.27 -23.04 38.34
CA LEU A 556 25.73 -23.00 38.32
C LEU A 556 26.26 -21.70 37.74
N TRP A 557 25.57 -21.09 36.78
CA TRP A 557 25.96 -19.78 36.23
C TRP A 557 25.91 -18.64 37.25
N ARG A 558 25.34 -18.91 38.45
CA ARG A 558 25.35 -17.98 39.58
C ARG A 558 26.25 -18.44 40.72
N MET A 559 26.25 -19.72 41.01
CA MET A 559 26.83 -20.27 42.24
C MET A 559 28.21 -20.92 42.04
N HIS A 560 28.68 -21.04 40.81
CA HIS A 560 29.99 -21.62 40.53
C HIS A 560 31.12 -20.71 41.02
N ALA A 561 32.22 -21.27 41.55
CA ALA A 561 33.35 -20.53 42.14
C ALA A 561 34.02 -19.53 41.17
N LYS A 562 33.94 -19.73 39.88
CA LYS A 562 34.45 -18.79 38.84
C LYS A 562 33.57 -17.55 38.62
N MET A 563 32.33 -17.54 39.13
CA MET A 563 31.39 -16.44 38.89
C MET A 563 31.44 -15.43 40.02
N ASP A 564 31.43 -14.13 39.66
CA ASP A 564 31.25 -13.08 40.64
C ASP A 564 29.81 -13.13 41.20
N VAL A 565 29.69 -12.97 42.52
CA VAL A 565 28.38 -12.97 43.22
C VAL A 565 27.45 -11.89 42.68
N LYS A 566 28.01 -10.79 42.14
CA LYS A 566 27.29 -9.64 41.54
C LYS A 566 27.00 -9.83 40.04
N ASP A 567 27.47 -10.91 39.41
CA ASP A 567 27.29 -11.11 37.98
C ASP A 567 25.79 -11.29 37.67
N PRO A 568 25.21 -10.42 36.80
CA PRO A 568 23.78 -10.44 36.51
C PRO A 568 23.37 -11.48 35.45
N THR A 569 24.31 -12.26 34.91
CA THR A 569 24.08 -13.08 33.71
C THR A 569 22.95 -14.09 33.90
N PHE A 570 22.95 -14.82 35.03
CA PHE A 570 21.90 -15.77 35.34
C PHE A 570 20.52 -15.13 35.45
N HIS A 571 20.45 -13.98 36.16
CA HIS A 571 19.19 -13.24 36.32
C HIS A 571 18.71 -12.71 34.95
N THR A 572 19.61 -12.14 34.18
CA THR A 572 19.31 -11.58 32.83
C THR A 572 18.79 -12.70 31.91
N PHE A 573 19.44 -13.88 31.91
CA PHE A 573 19.01 -15.02 31.10
C PHE A 573 17.58 -15.44 31.43
N TRP A 574 17.30 -15.69 32.75
CA TRP A 574 15.97 -16.17 33.15
C TRP A 574 14.87 -15.12 33.01
N GLN A 575 15.17 -13.83 33.26
CA GLN A 575 14.21 -12.77 33.01
C GLN A 575 13.84 -12.67 31.52
N ARG A 576 14.82 -12.72 30.64
CA ARG A 576 14.59 -12.63 29.18
C ARG A 576 13.88 -13.89 28.64
N LEU A 577 14.25 -15.06 29.13
CA LEU A 577 13.59 -16.33 28.80
C LEU A 577 12.12 -16.33 29.23
N ALA A 578 11.85 -15.96 30.50
CA ALA A 578 10.51 -15.88 31.05
C ALA A 578 9.66 -14.77 30.35
N ARG A 579 10.23 -13.61 30.10
CA ARG A 579 9.56 -12.56 29.32
C ARG A 579 9.19 -13.05 27.91
N TRP A 580 10.13 -13.68 27.22
CA TRP A 580 9.85 -14.22 25.89
C TRP A 580 8.77 -15.31 25.93
N LEU A 581 8.74 -16.13 27.00
CA LEU A 581 7.73 -17.18 27.18
C LEU A 581 6.30 -16.60 27.21
N VAL A 582 6.09 -15.43 27.82
CA VAL A 582 4.78 -14.79 27.97
C VAL A 582 4.50 -13.69 26.94
N ASP A 583 5.51 -13.28 26.17
CA ASP A 583 5.37 -12.24 25.16
C ASP A 583 4.48 -12.70 23.99
N GLY A 584 3.61 -11.82 23.50
CA GLY A 584 2.71 -12.11 22.39
C GLY A 584 1.64 -13.19 22.69
N VAL A 585 1.48 -13.60 23.95
CA VAL A 585 0.41 -14.52 24.35
C VAL A 585 -0.93 -13.79 24.29
N PRO A 586 -1.95 -14.33 23.57
CA PRO A 586 -3.22 -13.64 23.35
C PRO A 586 -3.99 -13.32 24.64
N ASP A 587 -4.65 -12.16 24.66
CA ASP A 587 -5.67 -11.81 25.64
C ASP A 587 -7.03 -12.38 25.23
N ARG A 588 -7.94 -12.60 26.20
CA ARG A 588 -9.33 -13.03 25.91
C ARG A 588 -10.10 -12.01 25.08
N VAL A 589 -9.78 -10.74 25.28
CA VAL A 589 -10.34 -9.62 24.51
C VAL A 589 -9.18 -8.89 23.87
N SER A 590 -9.09 -8.97 22.59
CA SER A 590 -8.06 -8.28 21.80
C SER A 590 -8.69 -7.41 20.74
N ILE A 591 -8.04 -6.33 20.36
CA ILE A 591 -8.43 -5.46 19.26
C ILE A 591 -7.20 -5.08 18.45
N ALA A 592 -7.35 -5.13 17.15
CA ALA A 592 -6.38 -4.64 16.16
C ALA A 592 -7.01 -3.55 15.31
N ALA A 593 -6.19 -2.60 14.92
CA ALA A 593 -6.56 -1.55 13.97
C ALA A 593 -5.68 -1.68 12.72
N ALA A 594 -6.29 -1.68 11.56
CA ALA A 594 -5.60 -1.77 10.29
C ALA A 594 -6.09 -0.69 9.32
N PRO A 595 -5.16 0.11 8.77
CA PRO A 595 -3.75 0.21 9.13
C PRO A 595 -3.54 0.93 10.48
N ALA A 596 -2.41 0.64 11.16
CA ALA A 596 -2.08 1.29 12.45
C ALA A 596 -1.67 2.77 12.31
N ARG A 597 -1.31 3.19 11.10
CA ARG A 597 -1.05 4.60 10.73
C ARG A 597 -1.89 4.94 9.51
N VAL A 598 -2.64 6.03 9.59
CA VAL A 598 -3.53 6.55 8.55
C VAL A 598 -3.41 8.06 8.45
N GLN A 599 -3.94 8.61 7.37
CA GLN A 599 -4.15 10.04 7.23
C GLN A 599 -5.54 10.44 7.76
N LYS A 600 -5.68 11.71 8.08
CA LYS A 600 -6.98 12.31 8.40
C LYS A 600 -7.98 12.05 7.26
N GLY A 601 -9.16 11.53 7.60
CA GLY A 601 -10.22 11.23 6.65
C GLY A 601 -10.10 9.84 5.98
N GLU A 602 -9.03 9.07 6.20
CA GLU A 602 -8.94 7.69 5.74
C GLU A 602 -9.63 6.73 6.73
N PRO A 603 -10.41 5.75 6.24
CA PRO A 603 -11.09 4.81 7.11
C PRO A 603 -10.10 3.83 7.76
N VAL A 604 -10.30 3.55 9.04
CA VAL A 604 -9.58 2.53 9.81
C VAL A 604 -10.52 1.36 10.07
N SER A 605 -10.10 0.16 9.71
CA SER A 605 -10.79 -1.08 10.05
C SER A 605 -10.37 -1.54 11.45
N LEU A 606 -11.34 -1.81 12.30
CA LEU A 606 -11.15 -2.40 13.62
C LEU A 606 -11.58 -3.85 13.56
N SER A 607 -10.74 -4.77 14.07
CA SER A 607 -11.05 -6.18 14.25
C SER A 607 -10.80 -6.54 15.72
N ALA A 608 -11.82 -7.04 16.40
CA ALA A 608 -11.72 -7.48 17.79
C ALA A 608 -12.01 -8.97 17.90
N GLU A 609 -11.20 -9.68 18.66
CA GLU A 609 -11.42 -11.09 19.02
C GLU A 609 -11.89 -11.18 20.47
N ILE A 610 -13.06 -11.79 20.68
CA ILE A 610 -13.73 -11.89 21.98
C ILE A 610 -13.88 -13.36 22.33
N LEU A 611 -13.19 -13.80 23.39
CA LEU A 611 -13.13 -15.18 23.83
C LEU A 611 -13.65 -15.34 25.26
N ASP A 612 -14.25 -16.49 25.54
CA ASP A 612 -14.67 -16.86 26.88
C ASP A 612 -13.48 -17.32 27.78
N PRO A 613 -13.66 -17.68 29.04
CA PRO A 613 -12.58 -18.18 29.89
C PRO A 613 -11.90 -19.46 29.40
N GLU A 614 -12.56 -20.24 28.55
CA GLU A 614 -11.99 -21.42 27.89
C GLU A 614 -11.33 -21.13 26.55
N TYR A 615 -11.27 -19.84 26.15
CA TYR A 615 -10.74 -19.34 24.86
C TYR A 615 -11.54 -19.81 23.64
N LYS A 616 -12.86 -20.01 23.80
CA LYS A 616 -13.82 -20.22 22.73
C LYS A 616 -14.42 -18.87 22.28
N GLY A 617 -14.70 -18.72 21.00
CA GLY A 617 -15.28 -17.50 20.45
C GLY A 617 -16.69 -17.21 20.98
N ILE A 618 -16.94 -15.96 21.38
CA ILE A 618 -18.27 -15.47 21.77
C ILE A 618 -18.86 -14.78 20.53
N ASN A 619 -19.99 -15.29 20.01
CA ASN A 619 -20.60 -14.83 18.76
C ASN A 619 -21.86 -13.97 18.98
N ASP A 620 -22.40 -13.95 20.19
CA ASP A 620 -23.66 -13.31 20.57
C ASP A 620 -23.48 -12.07 21.46
N GLY A 621 -22.28 -11.48 21.46
CA GLY A 621 -21.94 -10.33 22.30
C GLY A 621 -22.42 -8.99 21.71
N HIS A 622 -22.80 -8.08 22.59
CA HIS A 622 -22.96 -6.65 22.29
C HIS A 622 -21.63 -5.95 22.51
N ILE A 623 -20.85 -5.81 21.46
CA ILE A 623 -19.47 -5.30 21.50
C ILE A 623 -19.42 -3.88 20.95
N THR A 624 -18.72 -3.01 21.69
CA THR A 624 -18.56 -1.59 21.31
C THR A 624 -17.09 -1.20 21.38
N ALA A 625 -16.61 -0.51 20.37
CA ALA A 625 -15.32 0.14 20.37
C ALA A 625 -15.47 1.62 20.76
N HIS A 626 -14.82 2.03 21.83
CA HIS A 626 -14.75 3.41 22.33
C HIS A 626 -13.50 4.06 21.71
N VAL A 627 -13.70 4.89 20.72
CA VAL A 627 -12.61 5.59 20.00
C VAL A 627 -12.41 6.96 20.64
N THR A 628 -11.27 7.18 21.27
CA THR A 628 -10.90 8.46 21.90
C THR A 628 -9.94 9.21 20.98
N ALA A 629 -10.37 10.38 20.49
CA ALA A 629 -9.58 11.29 19.66
C ALA A 629 -8.48 12.00 20.49
N PRO A 630 -7.46 12.60 19.85
CA PRO A 630 -6.44 13.40 20.53
C PRO A 630 -6.99 14.57 21.35
N SER A 631 -8.10 15.17 20.91
CA SER A 631 -8.84 16.21 21.65
C SER A 631 -9.56 15.72 22.92
N GLY A 632 -9.61 14.38 23.14
CA GLY A 632 -10.36 13.76 24.23
C GLY A 632 -11.82 13.45 23.90
N LYS A 633 -12.31 13.78 22.70
CA LYS A 633 -13.64 13.37 22.23
C LYS A 633 -13.72 11.86 22.13
N VAL A 634 -14.77 11.27 22.68
CA VAL A 634 -15.04 9.83 22.59
C VAL A 634 -16.18 9.59 21.60
N GLU A 635 -15.97 8.62 20.71
CA GLU A 635 -16.98 8.13 19.78
C GLU A 635 -17.17 6.63 20.02
N ASP A 636 -18.43 6.20 20.19
CA ASP A 636 -18.79 4.81 20.39
C ASP A 636 -19.20 4.21 19.05
N VAL A 637 -18.45 3.18 18.63
CA VAL A 637 -18.66 2.47 17.38
C VAL A 637 -19.10 1.04 17.71
N ALA A 638 -20.33 0.71 17.34
CA ALA A 638 -20.84 -0.66 17.49
C ALA A 638 -20.07 -1.59 16.56
N MET A 639 -19.68 -2.77 17.06
CA MET A 639 -18.95 -3.78 16.28
C MET A 639 -19.88 -4.93 15.92
N GLU A 640 -19.80 -5.39 14.69
CA GLU A 640 -20.60 -6.47 14.14
C GLU A 640 -19.81 -7.76 14.10
N TRP A 641 -20.43 -8.86 14.54
CA TRP A 641 -19.82 -10.20 14.44
C TRP A 641 -19.66 -10.62 12.99
N THR A 642 -18.51 -11.22 12.66
CA THR A 642 -18.25 -11.77 11.33
C THR A 642 -18.57 -13.27 11.31
N VAL A 643 -19.28 -13.72 10.27
CA VAL A 643 -19.61 -15.13 10.13
C VAL A 643 -18.38 -15.99 9.76
N GLU A 644 -17.29 -15.35 9.33
CA GLU A 644 -16.09 -16.02 8.84
C GLU A 644 -15.27 -16.66 9.95
N HIS A 645 -15.22 -16.00 11.13
CA HIS A 645 -14.44 -16.46 12.29
C HIS A 645 -15.24 -16.31 13.58
N GLU A 646 -15.23 -17.38 14.40
CA GLU A 646 -15.86 -17.36 15.72
C GLU A 646 -15.20 -16.32 16.63
N GLY A 647 -16.02 -15.53 17.33
CA GLY A 647 -15.56 -14.50 18.26
C GLY A 647 -14.96 -13.26 17.60
N GLU A 648 -14.96 -13.13 16.27
CA GLU A 648 -14.42 -11.96 15.59
C GLU A 648 -15.52 -10.92 15.31
N TYR A 649 -15.25 -9.67 15.72
CA TYR A 649 -16.12 -8.52 15.50
C TYR A 649 -15.38 -7.46 14.70
N ARG A 650 -16.05 -6.81 13.75
CA ARG A 650 -15.48 -5.77 12.89
C ARG A 650 -16.27 -4.48 12.98
N ALA A 651 -15.56 -3.37 12.87
CA ALA A 651 -16.11 -2.04 12.71
C ALA A 651 -15.19 -1.16 11.88
N ARG A 652 -15.65 0.02 11.50
CA ARG A 652 -14.82 1.04 10.84
C ARG A 652 -15.09 2.39 11.47
N PHE A 653 -14.04 3.21 11.60
CA PHE A 653 -14.18 4.62 11.95
C PHE A 653 -13.28 5.46 11.05
N THR A 654 -13.60 6.76 10.92
CA THR A 654 -12.82 7.68 10.10
C THR A 654 -12.30 8.81 10.99
N PRO A 655 -10.99 8.91 11.20
CA PRO A 655 -10.41 9.93 12.06
C PRO A 655 -10.52 11.33 11.46
N SER A 656 -10.89 12.31 12.28
CA SER A 656 -11.09 13.70 11.88
C SER A 656 -9.98 14.66 12.32
N GLU A 657 -9.02 14.19 13.13
CA GLU A 657 -7.95 14.99 13.73
C GLU A 657 -6.61 14.28 13.55
N ASP A 658 -5.52 15.03 13.43
CA ASP A 658 -4.17 14.46 13.48
C ASP A 658 -3.78 14.18 14.93
N GLY A 659 -3.05 13.08 15.16
CA GLY A 659 -2.56 12.69 16.47
C GLY A 659 -2.80 11.22 16.78
N LEU A 660 -2.70 10.86 18.07
CA LEU A 660 -2.85 9.50 18.54
C LEU A 660 -4.30 9.24 19.02
N TYR A 661 -4.97 8.36 18.33
CA TYR A 661 -6.27 7.81 18.75
C TYR A 661 -6.07 6.60 19.63
N LYS A 662 -6.83 6.52 20.72
CA LYS A 662 -6.89 5.34 21.59
C LYS A 662 -8.22 4.64 21.35
N VAL A 663 -8.18 3.34 21.15
CA VAL A 663 -9.37 2.52 20.92
C VAL A 663 -9.45 1.47 22.00
N ALA A 664 -10.52 1.48 22.78
CA ALA A 664 -10.83 0.49 23.78
C ALA A 664 -12.05 -0.31 23.32
N VAL A 665 -11.98 -1.64 23.35
CA VAL A 665 -13.13 -2.50 23.05
C VAL A 665 -13.61 -3.17 24.33
N GLY A 666 -14.91 -3.31 24.46
CA GLY A 666 -15.57 -4.02 25.55
C GLY A 666 -17.03 -4.26 25.25
N GLY A 667 -17.72 -4.93 26.15
CA GLY A 667 -19.13 -5.24 25.98
C GLY A 667 -19.62 -6.34 26.90
N THR A 668 -20.78 -6.86 26.57
CA THR A 668 -21.42 -7.96 27.33
C THR A 668 -21.89 -9.07 26.39
N THR A 669 -21.93 -10.29 26.88
CA THR A 669 -22.61 -11.40 26.20
C THR A 669 -24.13 -11.14 26.15
N ALA A 670 -24.89 -11.93 25.39
CA ALA A 670 -26.36 -11.91 25.43
C ALA A 670 -26.92 -12.16 26.84
N ALA A 671 -26.17 -12.89 27.70
CA ALA A 671 -26.52 -13.11 29.11
C ALA A 671 -26.08 -11.97 30.05
N SER A 672 -25.68 -10.79 29.49
CA SER A 672 -25.21 -9.63 30.25
C SER A 672 -23.95 -9.84 31.10
N VAL A 673 -23.12 -10.80 30.73
CA VAL A 673 -21.82 -11.05 31.38
C VAL A 673 -20.75 -10.17 30.68
N ASP A 674 -19.97 -9.42 31.47
CA ASP A 674 -18.87 -8.60 30.98
C ASP A 674 -17.81 -9.49 30.30
N VAL A 675 -17.49 -9.21 29.06
CA VAL A 675 -16.46 -9.97 28.29
C VAL A 675 -15.04 -9.54 28.64
N GLY A 676 -14.86 -8.37 29.27
CA GLY A 676 -13.55 -7.76 29.56
C GLY A 676 -13.23 -6.62 28.59
N ARG A 677 -11.96 -6.18 28.59
CA ARG A 677 -11.52 -5.03 27.78
C ARG A 677 -10.24 -5.34 27.01
N GLY A 678 -10.19 -4.84 25.77
CA GLY A 678 -9.00 -4.82 24.93
C GLY A 678 -8.67 -3.38 24.51
N ASN A 679 -7.40 -3.09 24.27
CA ASN A 679 -6.97 -1.74 23.84
C ASN A 679 -6.03 -1.83 22.65
N THR A 680 -6.08 -0.81 21.79
CA THR A 680 -5.13 -0.56 20.72
C THR A 680 -5.02 0.94 20.47
N SER A 681 -4.08 1.34 19.63
CA SER A 681 -3.89 2.75 19.27
C SER A 681 -3.67 2.89 17.78
N VAL A 682 -4.12 4.02 17.21
CA VAL A 682 -3.94 4.38 15.80
C VAL A 682 -3.28 5.74 15.73
N LYS A 683 -2.21 5.84 14.94
CA LYS A 683 -1.54 7.12 14.68
C LYS A 683 -2.13 7.76 13.42
N VAL A 684 -2.70 8.94 13.57
CA VAL A 684 -3.19 9.75 12.46
C VAL A 684 -2.16 10.85 12.19
N ALA A 685 -1.53 10.80 11.06
CA ALA A 685 -0.50 11.75 10.65
C ALA A 685 -0.41 11.81 9.13
N PRO A 686 0.07 12.93 8.55
CA PRO A 686 0.36 13.00 7.13
C PRO A 686 1.22 11.83 6.68
N SER A 687 0.89 11.25 5.53
CA SER A 687 1.64 10.11 5.00
C SER A 687 2.87 10.60 4.25
N ASP A 688 3.99 9.90 4.45
CA ASP A 688 5.20 10.09 3.65
C ASP A 688 5.29 9.06 2.50
N ARG A 689 4.20 8.34 2.23
CA ARG A 689 4.14 7.29 1.18
C ARG A 689 4.56 7.80 -0.19
N GLU A 690 4.28 9.08 -0.48
CA GLU A 690 4.62 9.76 -1.73
C GLU A 690 6.14 9.84 -2.00
N TYR A 691 6.96 9.72 -0.96
CA TYR A 691 8.43 9.76 -1.08
C TYR A 691 9.06 8.37 -1.19
N PHE A 692 8.27 7.31 -0.91
CA PHE A 692 8.73 5.94 -1.07
C PHE A 692 8.44 5.50 -2.50
N ASP A 693 9.44 4.95 -3.18
CA ASP A 693 9.34 4.61 -4.60
C ASP A 693 9.05 5.86 -5.49
N ALA A 694 9.77 6.95 -5.19
CA ALA A 694 9.58 8.26 -5.82
C ALA A 694 10.11 8.36 -7.27
N ALA A 695 10.60 7.28 -7.87
CA ALA A 695 11.00 7.26 -9.27
C ALA A 695 9.77 7.41 -10.20
N MET A 696 9.93 8.12 -11.31
CA MET A 696 8.86 8.26 -12.31
C MET A 696 8.49 6.91 -12.91
N ARG A 697 7.19 6.58 -12.92
CA ARG A 697 6.66 5.31 -13.45
C ARG A 697 6.35 5.41 -14.95
N ALA A 698 7.39 5.63 -15.76
CA ALA A 698 7.23 5.74 -17.22
C ALA A 698 6.45 4.58 -17.85
N PRO A 699 6.65 3.28 -17.49
CA PRO A 699 5.87 2.19 -18.08
C PRO A 699 4.36 2.30 -17.86
N LEU A 700 3.93 2.82 -16.70
CA LEU A 700 2.49 3.05 -16.43
C LEU A 700 1.95 4.18 -17.32
N LEU A 701 2.69 5.28 -17.43
CA LEU A 701 2.30 6.43 -18.26
C LEU A 701 2.27 6.09 -19.75
N GLU A 702 3.24 5.30 -20.23
CA GLU A 702 3.28 4.76 -21.59
C GLU A 702 2.06 3.88 -21.86
N ARG A 703 1.72 2.96 -20.95
CA ARG A 703 0.54 2.11 -21.06
C ARG A 703 -0.77 2.91 -21.12
N ILE A 704 -0.93 3.94 -20.26
CA ILE A 704 -2.11 4.81 -20.30
C ILE A 704 -2.24 5.47 -21.68
N ALA A 705 -1.14 5.99 -22.23
CA ALA A 705 -1.13 6.62 -23.53
C ALA A 705 -1.50 5.63 -24.65
N GLU A 706 -0.85 4.48 -24.70
CA GLU A 706 -1.07 3.46 -25.74
C GLU A 706 -2.50 2.91 -25.73
N GLU A 707 -3.04 2.56 -24.57
CA GLU A 707 -4.36 1.98 -24.45
C GLU A 707 -5.49 2.98 -24.78
N THR A 708 -5.23 4.30 -24.60
CA THR A 708 -6.20 5.37 -24.90
C THR A 708 -5.96 6.06 -26.25
N GLU A 709 -5.05 5.53 -27.08
CA GLU A 709 -4.71 6.12 -28.40
C GLU A 709 -4.09 7.53 -28.29
N GLY A 710 -3.44 7.84 -27.17
CA GLY A 710 -2.66 9.04 -26.97
C GLY A 710 -1.17 8.83 -27.19
N ARG A 711 -0.35 9.73 -26.63
CA ARG A 711 1.11 9.63 -26.69
C ARG A 711 1.74 10.13 -25.39
N PHE A 712 2.72 9.38 -24.87
CA PHE A 712 3.52 9.76 -23.70
C PHE A 712 4.60 10.77 -24.07
N TYR A 713 4.82 11.77 -23.21
CA TYR A 713 5.85 12.79 -23.32
C TYR A 713 6.67 12.85 -22.03
N ARG A 714 7.97 13.04 -22.18
CA ARG A 714 8.81 13.45 -21.06
C ARG A 714 8.78 14.97 -20.91
N ALA A 715 9.08 15.48 -19.72
CA ALA A 715 9.10 16.92 -19.46
C ALA A 715 9.91 17.73 -20.49
N LYS A 716 11.03 17.19 -20.97
CA LYS A 716 11.88 17.83 -22.00
C LYS A 716 11.23 17.93 -23.38
N ASP A 717 10.30 17.04 -23.69
CA ASP A 717 9.68 16.92 -25.03
C ASP A 717 8.26 17.51 -25.04
N VAL A 718 7.85 18.22 -23.98
CA VAL A 718 6.49 18.74 -23.79
C VAL A 718 6.06 19.71 -24.88
N ALA A 719 6.99 20.39 -25.55
CA ALA A 719 6.70 21.34 -26.64
C ALA A 719 5.96 20.68 -27.82
N GLU A 720 6.22 19.38 -28.07
CA GLU A 720 5.56 18.64 -29.17
C GLU A 720 4.09 18.32 -28.87
N LEU A 721 3.65 18.41 -27.61
CA LEU A 721 2.29 18.09 -27.16
C LEU A 721 1.22 18.91 -27.90
N THR A 722 1.50 20.21 -28.16
CA THR A 722 0.54 21.10 -28.81
C THR A 722 0.17 20.69 -30.22
N ASP A 723 1.09 20.05 -30.93
CA ASP A 723 0.88 19.61 -32.33
C ASP A 723 0.24 18.22 -32.39
N ALA A 724 0.44 17.39 -31.36
CA ALA A 724 -0.08 16.04 -31.31
C ALA A 724 -1.60 15.97 -30.99
N ILE A 725 -2.13 16.97 -30.27
CA ILE A 725 -3.56 17.00 -29.97
C ILE A 725 -4.33 17.47 -31.21
N THR A 726 -5.11 16.56 -31.77
CA THR A 726 -5.95 16.82 -32.94
C THR A 726 -7.40 17.06 -32.53
N TYR A 727 -8.16 17.81 -33.39
CA TYR A 727 -9.58 18.03 -33.15
C TYR A 727 -10.34 16.69 -33.16
N SER A 728 -11.20 16.46 -32.19
CA SER A 728 -12.10 15.30 -32.23
C SER A 728 -13.11 15.51 -33.35
N GLY A 729 -13.32 14.50 -34.20
CA GLY A 729 -14.33 14.55 -35.27
C GLY A 729 -15.79 14.66 -34.78
N LYS A 730 -16.00 14.67 -33.47
CA LYS A 730 -17.30 14.85 -32.79
C LYS A 730 -17.65 16.30 -32.49
N GLY A 731 -16.83 17.26 -32.92
CA GLY A 731 -17.08 18.73 -32.74
C GLY A 731 -18.27 19.23 -33.55
N ILE A 732 -18.91 20.29 -33.10
CA ILE A 732 -19.92 21.03 -33.86
C ILE A 732 -19.23 21.49 -35.13
N THR A 733 -19.52 20.81 -36.24
CA THR A 733 -19.12 21.29 -37.55
C THR A 733 -20.12 22.35 -37.99
N VAL A 734 -19.67 23.59 -38.07
CA VAL A 734 -20.47 24.64 -38.73
C VAL A 734 -20.34 24.41 -40.22
N VAL A 735 -21.50 24.30 -40.87
CA VAL A 735 -21.56 24.22 -42.31
C VAL A 735 -21.39 25.65 -42.88
N GLU A 736 -20.23 25.94 -43.38
CA GLU A 736 -19.98 27.21 -44.07
C GLU A 736 -20.43 27.08 -45.52
N GLU A 737 -21.36 27.96 -45.94
CA GLU A 737 -21.88 27.98 -47.30
C GLU A 737 -21.07 28.98 -48.12
N ARG A 738 -20.47 28.51 -49.22
CA ARG A 738 -19.72 29.33 -50.18
C ARG A 738 -20.51 29.44 -51.49
N GLU A 739 -20.96 30.65 -51.83
CA GLU A 739 -21.73 30.90 -53.04
C GLU A 739 -20.86 30.84 -54.29
N LEU A 740 -21.36 30.19 -55.36
CA LEU A 740 -20.66 30.03 -56.64
C LEU A 740 -21.28 30.83 -57.76
N TRP A 741 -22.45 31.44 -57.58
CA TRP A 741 -23.12 32.21 -58.64
C TRP A 741 -22.37 33.48 -59.00
N ASP A 742 -21.64 34.12 -58.10
CA ASP A 742 -20.90 35.36 -58.27
C ASP A 742 -19.42 35.13 -58.63
N MET A 743 -19.06 33.96 -59.14
CA MET A 743 -17.72 33.68 -59.63
C MET A 743 -17.42 34.55 -60.87
N PRO A 744 -16.21 35.15 -60.94
CA PRO A 744 -15.82 35.97 -62.13
C PRO A 744 -15.97 35.24 -63.45
N ILE A 745 -15.76 33.94 -63.50
CA ILE A 745 -15.93 33.14 -64.71
C ILE A 745 -17.36 33.19 -65.24
N ASN A 746 -18.40 33.23 -64.36
CA ASN A 746 -19.79 33.30 -64.76
C ASN A 746 -20.09 34.63 -65.48
N LEU A 747 -19.55 35.75 -64.99
CA LEU A 747 -19.70 37.06 -65.64
C LEU A 747 -18.95 37.10 -66.97
N ILE A 748 -17.74 36.56 -67.02
CA ILE A 748 -16.94 36.51 -68.28
C ILE A 748 -17.67 35.70 -69.34
N LEU A 749 -18.23 34.51 -68.94
CA LEU A 749 -18.98 33.69 -69.85
C LEU A 749 -20.27 34.39 -70.34
N LEU A 750 -20.97 35.08 -69.43
CA LEU A 750 -22.20 35.84 -69.79
C LEU A 750 -21.89 36.95 -70.78
N LEU A 751 -20.89 37.75 -70.49
CA LEU A 751 -20.45 38.85 -71.42
C LEU A 751 -19.90 38.29 -72.73
N GLY A 752 -19.14 37.18 -72.66
CA GLY A 752 -18.63 36.47 -73.84
C GLY A 752 -19.69 35.95 -74.73
N LEU A 753 -20.75 35.30 -74.18
CA LEU A 753 -21.88 34.82 -74.95
C LEU A 753 -22.74 35.98 -75.58
N MET A 754 -23.01 37.01 -74.76
CA MET A 754 -23.71 38.22 -75.27
C MET A 754 -22.93 38.94 -76.38
N GLY A 755 -21.63 39.15 -76.13
CA GLY A 755 -20.73 39.79 -77.14
C GLY A 755 -20.58 38.90 -78.35
N GLY A 756 -20.45 37.62 -78.20
CA GLY A 756 -20.40 36.59 -79.27
C GLY A 756 -21.67 36.63 -80.16
N GLU A 757 -22.87 36.62 -79.50
CA GLU A 757 -24.14 36.74 -80.21
C GLU A 757 -24.23 38.08 -81.00
N TRP A 758 -23.86 39.17 -80.36
CA TRP A 758 -23.85 40.50 -80.98
C TRP A 758 -22.90 40.59 -82.18
N LEU A 759 -21.63 40.15 -82.05
CA LEU A 759 -20.62 40.11 -83.10
C LEU A 759 -21.06 39.19 -84.25
N TYR A 760 -21.64 38.01 -83.94
CA TYR A 760 -22.11 37.07 -84.95
C TYR A 760 -23.26 37.70 -85.77
N ARG A 761 -24.24 38.34 -85.10
CA ARG A 761 -25.35 39.06 -85.74
C ARG A 761 -24.84 40.17 -86.65
N ARG A 762 -23.90 40.95 -86.12
CA ARG A 762 -23.30 42.04 -86.88
C ARG A 762 -22.51 41.56 -88.11
N ALA A 763 -21.74 40.50 -87.98
CA ALA A 763 -20.97 39.94 -89.10
C ALA A 763 -21.86 39.36 -90.22
N ARG A 764 -23.09 38.97 -89.86
CA ARG A 764 -24.10 38.44 -90.83
C ARG A 764 -25.15 39.45 -91.28
N GLY A 765 -25.02 40.73 -90.91
CA GLY A 765 -25.96 41.79 -91.31
C GLY A 765 -27.35 41.63 -90.71
N LEU A 766 -27.47 41.03 -89.56
CA LEU A 766 -28.73 40.70 -88.87
C LEU A 766 -29.06 41.70 -87.74
N ALA A 767 -28.41 42.81 -87.69
CA ALA A 767 -28.61 43.86 -86.68
C ALA A 767 -29.78 44.74 -86.99
#